data_b452d78cafec5a07214ae2f4c3d2dda2
#
_entry.id   b452d78cafec5a07214ae2f4c3d2dda2
#
_cell.length_a   1.000
_cell.length_b   1.000
_cell.length_c   1.000
_cell.angle_alpha   90.00
_cell.angle_beta   90.00
_cell.angle_gamma   90.00
#
_symmetry.space_group_name_H-M   'P 1'
#
loop_
_entity.id
_entity.type
_entity.pdbx_description
1 polymer ?
#
loop_
_entity_poly.entity_id
_entity_poly.type
_entity_poly.pdbx_seq_one_letter_code
_entity_poly.pdbx_strand_id
1 'polypeptide(L)'
;MTCKFRCMKDVRRMLANGTCRTDDTQICSCHNVTKGDVTSAVKDGTCKSIGDVKTCTKAGTGCGGCMPLVQTIFNTTMASMGQEVKNHLCPHFEYSRADLFHIVHVKGLQTFPEIMQACGKDPNSLGCEACKPTIGSIIASLFNKHIIDDATRGLQDTNDRFLANIQRNGTFSVIPRVSGGEITAEKLIIIGTVAKKYGLYTKITGGQRIDMFGAKKQDLVNIWTDLIEGGMESGHAYAKSLRTVKSCVGTTWCRFGIGDSVGMAVRLEERYKSIRAPHKIKGGVSGCVRECAEAQNKDFGLIATEKGFNVFVGGNGGAKPRHSELLAKDVPPDDVVPILDRYLSFYIRTADKLQRTARWIENLPGGIKYLREVILEDKLGICADLEKQMEDLVGTFFCEWTEVIKNPERRKLFSQFANTSENIPNPVEVVTERGQQRPSYWPKESVKEDFRGHKWSNLSWQPIVKADLFRDLATGDSKAVKRGNTQLAVFKIRGQYYCTQQMCPHKRAFVLSDGLIGEDTKSNKLWVSCPYHKRNYELAGPDAGKCGNDDQVNIATFPTEARDDGWVYVKLPSIEELDSLLGTERWKVNKEEVEDPFVELDKKLKSLSLKGRKGQQASHLPNGFGEKVKAEMILAGGEKGADRMDW
;
A
#
# COMPACT_ATOMS: atom_id res chain seq x y z
N MET A 1 -27.66 15.12 23.65
CA MET A 1 -26.48 15.94 23.26
C MET A 1 -25.26 15.84 24.18
N THR A 2 -25.38 15.25 25.34
CA THR A 2 -24.28 15.14 26.35
C THR A 2 -23.33 13.96 26.15
N CYS A 3 -23.69 12.95 25.36
CA CYS A 3 -22.85 11.73 25.18
C CYS A 3 -21.68 11.91 24.18
N LYS A 4 -21.84 12.72 23.14
CA LYS A 4 -20.78 12.96 22.12
C LYS A 4 -19.57 13.73 22.67
N PHE A 5 -19.76 14.59 23.66
CA PHE A 5 -18.65 15.35 24.27
C PHE A 5 -17.81 14.55 25.26
N ARG A 6 -18.38 13.53 25.92
CA ARG A 6 -17.63 12.63 26.79
C ARG A 6 -16.67 11.75 25.97
N CYS A 7 -17.11 11.26 24.82
CA CYS A 7 -16.30 10.41 23.95
C CYS A 7 -15.04 11.13 23.41
N MET A 8 -15.15 12.43 23.06
CA MET A 8 -13.99 13.20 22.55
C MET A 8 -12.95 13.53 23.65
N LYS A 9 -13.38 13.76 24.90
CA LYS A 9 -12.46 13.92 26.03
C LYS A 9 -11.73 12.63 26.36
N ASP A 10 -12.41 11.49 26.26
CA ASP A 10 -11.83 10.19 26.51
C ASP A 10 -10.85 9.78 25.39
N VAL A 11 -11.14 10.08 24.13
CA VAL A 11 -10.23 9.89 23.00
C VAL A 11 -8.94 10.73 23.16
N ARG A 12 -9.04 11.99 23.59
CA ARG A 12 -7.86 12.81 23.90
C ARG A 12 -7.03 12.29 25.09
N ARG A 13 -7.69 11.73 26.11
CA ARG A 13 -7.02 11.07 27.24
C ARG A 13 -6.40 9.71 26.85
N MET A 14 -7.00 8.97 25.91
CA MET A 14 -6.43 7.76 25.32
C MET A 14 -5.13 8.05 24.57
N LEU A 15 -5.08 9.18 23.84
CA LEU A 15 -3.89 9.64 23.11
C LEU A 15 -2.75 10.07 24.06
N ALA A 16 -3.07 10.55 25.26
CA ALA A 16 -2.06 11.02 26.23
C ALA A 16 -1.47 9.91 27.09
N ASN A 17 -2.22 8.82 27.39
CA ASN A 17 -1.82 7.79 28.35
C ASN A 17 -1.81 6.36 27.81
N GLY A 18 -2.03 6.13 26.51
CA GLY A 18 -1.96 4.79 25.89
C GLY A 18 -3.00 3.77 26.33
N THR A 19 -3.92 4.11 27.25
CA THR A 19 -4.90 3.17 27.81
C THR A 19 -6.34 3.63 27.63
N CYS A 20 -7.12 2.79 26.96
CA CYS A 20 -8.57 2.89 26.89
C CYS A 20 -9.16 2.53 28.27
N ARG A 21 -9.88 3.45 28.92
CA ARG A 21 -10.35 3.25 30.30
C ARG A 21 -11.63 2.42 30.42
N THR A 22 -12.43 2.30 29.36
CA THR A 22 -13.68 1.53 29.42
C THR A 22 -13.72 0.44 28.36
N ASP A 23 -14.25 -0.71 28.69
CA ASP A 23 -14.37 -1.85 27.77
C ASP A 23 -15.40 -1.60 26.66
N ASP A 24 -16.32 -0.64 26.84
CA ASP A 24 -17.32 -0.22 25.84
C ASP A 24 -16.74 0.67 24.73
N THR A 25 -15.46 1.02 24.80
CA THR A 25 -14.85 1.88 23.77
C THR A 25 -14.80 1.15 22.44
N GLN A 26 -15.44 1.71 21.43
CA GLN A 26 -15.43 1.18 20.06
C GLN A 26 -14.02 1.24 19.45
N ILE A 27 -13.50 0.11 19.03
CA ILE A 27 -12.17 -0.06 18.43
C ILE A 27 -12.27 -0.19 16.90
N CYS A 28 -13.24 -0.97 16.43
CA CYS A 28 -13.46 -1.19 15.01
C CYS A 28 -14.86 -0.71 14.60
N SER A 29 -14.93 0.36 13.83
CA SER A 29 -16.20 0.90 13.34
C SER A 29 -16.79 0.09 12.18
N CYS A 30 -15.97 -0.66 11.42
CA CYS A 30 -16.46 -1.49 10.30
C CYS A 30 -17.32 -2.66 10.78
N HIS A 31 -17.00 -3.20 11.96
CA HIS A 31 -17.68 -4.38 12.52
C HIS A 31 -18.22 -4.14 13.92
N ASN A 32 -18.27 -2.89 14.36
CA ASN A 32 -18.80 -2.47 15.67
C ASN A 32 -18.16 -3.21 16.87
N VAL A 33 -16.84 -3.46 16.81
CA VAL A 33 -16.11 -4.19 17.86
C VAL A 33 -15.58 -3.22 18.91
N THR A 34 -15.81 -3.53 20.18
CA THR A 34 -15.34 -2.77 21.34
C THR A 34 -13.98 -3.29 21.86
N LYS A 35 -13.36 -2.52 22.76
CA LYS A 35 -12.18 -3.00 23.51
C LYS A 35 -12.52 -4.24 24.35
N GLY A 36 -13.72 -4.25 24.97
CA GLY A 36 -14.20 -5.38 25.77
C GLY A 36 -14.30 -6.67 24.97
N ASP A 37 -14.84 -6.59 23.74
CA ASP A 37 -14.94 -7.76 22.86
C ASP A 37 -13.57 -8.38 22.58
N VAL A 38 -12.57 -7.55 22.26
CA VAL A 38 -11.20 -8.02 22.03
C VAL A 38 -10.58 -8.56 23.33
N THR A 39 -10.73 -7.85 24.45
CA THR A 39 -10.16 -8.22 25.74
C THR A 39 -10.74 -9.53 26.25
N SER A 40 -12.07 -9.72 26.18
CA SER A 40 -12.76 -10.94 26.59
C SER A 40 -12.31 -12.12 25.74
N ALA A 41 -12.35 -12.02 24.42
CA ALA A 41 -11.92 -13.09 23.52
C ALA A 41 -10.46 -13.55 23.74
N VAL A 42 -9.60 -12.65 24.23
CA VAL A 42 -8.22 -12.99 24.61
C VAL A 42 -8.17 -13.65 25.98
N LYS A 43 -8.88 -13.11 26.98
CA LYS A 43 -8.91 -13.65 28.35
C LYS A 43 -9.54 -15.04 28.44
N ASP A 44 -10.58 -15.28 27.65
CA ASP A 44 -11.28 -16.57 27.60
C ASP A 44 -10.47 -17.66 26.88
N GLY A 45 -9.26 -17.32 26.37
CA GLY A 45 -8.39 -18.25 25.67
C GLY A 45 -8.84 -18.60 24.25
N THR A 46 -9.94 -18.02 23.76
CA THR A 46 -10.46 -18.21 22.42
C THR A 46 -9.50 -17.65 21.37
N CYS A 47 -8.85 -16.53 21.68
CA CYS A 47 -7.91 -15.85 20.80
C CYS A 47 -6.49 -15.87 21.38
N LYS A 48 -5.64 -16.74 20.83
CA LYS A 48 -4.21 -16.88 21.21
C LYS A 48 -3.27 -16.12 20.31
N SER A 49 -3.79 -15.60 19.20
CA SER A 49 -3.03 -14.82 18.22
C SER A 49 -3.87 -13.66 17.68
N ILE A 50 -3.22 -12.70 17.04
CA ILE A 50 -3.92 -11.62 16.30
C ILE A 50 -4.78 -12.16 15.15
N GLY A 51 -4.37 -13.28 14.56
CA GLY A 51 -5.18 -13.98 13.57
C GLY A 51 -6.51 -14.46 14.17
N ASP A 52 -6.46 -15.06 15.34
CA ASP A 52 -7.66 -15.52 16.04
C ASP A 52 -8.58 -14.33 16.40
N VAL A 53 -8.01 -13.21 16.88
CA VAL A 53 -8.80 -11.99 17.17
C VAL A 53 -9.54 -11.50 15.92
N LYS A 54 -8.90 -11.51 14.75
CA LYS A 54 -9.55 -11.15 13.49
C LYS A 54 -10.70 -12.10 13.14
N THR A 55 -10.50 -13.39 13.34
CA THR A 55 -11.51 -14.42 13.03
C THR A 55 -12.69 -14.34 14.00
N CYS A 56 -12.43 -14.26 15.31
CA CYS A 56 -13.46 -14.26 16.34
C CYS A 56 -14.25 -12.95 16.38
N THR A 57 -13.57 -11.81 16.32
CA THR A 57 -14.20 -10.49 16.51
C THR A 57 -14.48 -9.76 15.19
N LYS A 58 -13.92 -10.21 14.08
CA LYS A 58 -13.88 -9.52 12.79
C LYS A 58 -13.16 -8.15 12.81
N ALA A 59 -12.53 -7.77 13.92
CA ALA A 59 -11.76 -6.54 14.00
C ALA A 59 -10.58 -6.58 13.03
N GLY A 60 -10.42 -5.52 12.22
CA GLY A 60 -9.34 -5.42 11.23
C GLY A 60 -9.56 -6.16 9.91
N THR A 61 -10.70 -6.82 9.72
CA THR A 61 -11.02 -7.51 8.45
C THR A 61 -11.67 -6.60 7.42
N GLY A 62 -12.15 -5.41 7.82
CA GLY A 62 -12.66 -4.37 6.93
C GLY A 62 -11.54 -3.46 6.43
N CYS A 63 -11.53 -2.18 6.83
CA CYS A 63 -10.55 -1.19 6.39
C CYS A 63 -9.13 -1.36 7.00
N GLY A 64 -8.96 -2.24 7.98
CA GLY A 64 -7.67 -2.48 8.65
C GLY A 64 -7.18 -1.36 9.59
N GLY A 65 -7.80 -0.19 9.59
CA GLY A 65 -7.35 0.99 10.35
C GLY A 65 -7.31 0.80 11.88
N CYS A 66 -8.09 -0.15 12.41
CA CYS A 66 -8.08 -0.48 13.85
C CYS A 66 -6.94 -1.41 14.27
N MET A 67 -6.24 -2.06 13.34
CA MET A 67 -5.25 -3.11 13.65
C MET A 67 -4.16 -2.70 14.63
N PRO A 68 -3.54 -1.51 14.55
CA PRO A 68 -2.53 -1.11 15.53
C PRO A 68 -3.08 -1.03 16.95
N LEU A 69 -4.35 -0.64 17.09
CA LEU A 69 -5.00 -0.57 18.41
C LEU A 69 -5.42 -1.96 18.90
N VAL A 70 -5.95 -2.82 18.03
CA VAL A 70 -6.24 -4.23 18.31
C VAL A 70 -4.98 -4.95 18.79
N GLN A 71 -3.85 -4.76 18.11
CA GLN A 71 -2.55 -5.33 18.52
C GLN A 71 -2.14 -4.86 19.91
N THR A 72 -2.29 -3.56 20.19
CA THR A 72 -1.96 -2.99 21.51
C THR A 72 -2.83 -3.61 22.61
N ILE A 73 -4.14 -3.73 22.38
CA ILE A 73 -5.07 -4.33 23.35
C ILE A 73 -4.73 -5.81 23.57
N PHE A 74 -4.50 -6.56 22.50
CA PHE A 74 -4.10 -7.96 22.56
C PHE A 74 -2.83 -8.13 23.41
N ASN A 75 -1.75 -7.41 23.06
CA ASN A 75 -0.47 -7.49 23.76
C ASN A 75 -0.60 -7.10 25.24
N THR A 76 -1.34 -6.03 25.55
CA THR A 76 -1.56 -5.59 26.94
C THR A 76 -2.36 -6.63 27.72
N THR A 77 -3.36 -7.24 27.11
CA THR A 77 -4.19 -8.27 27.75
C THR A 77 -3.36 -9.53 28.00
N MET A 78 -2.57 -10.01 27.03
CA MET A 78 -1.67 -11.16 27.18
C MET A 78 -0.65 -10.92 28.29
N ALA A 79 -0.01 -9.74 28.32
CA ALA A 79 0.92 -9.36 29.37
C ALA A 79 0.24 -9.32 30.77
N SER A 80 -1.00 -8.84 30.87
CA SER A 80 -1.77 -8.85 32.11
C SER A 80 -2.12 -10.25 32.63
N MET A 81 -2.09 -11.25 31.73
CA MET A 81 -2.27 -12.68 32.05
C MET A 81 -0.94 -13.38 32.34
N GLY A 82 0.17 -12.65 32.44
CA GLY A 82 1.50 -13.22 32.67
C GLY A 82 2.08 -13.97 31.47
N GLN A 83 1.49 -13.82 30.29
CA GLN A 83 1.98 -14.45 29.06
C GLN A 83 2.97 -13.54 28.34
N GLU A 84 4.11 -14.09 27.97
CA GLU A 84 5.10 -13.38 27.16
C GLU A 84 4.57 -13.12 25.75
N VAL A 85 4.47 -11.86 25.36
CA VAL A 85 4.08 -11.48 24.00
C VAL A 85 5.29 -11.48 23.12
N LYS A 86 5.46 -12.53 22.35
CA LYS A 86 6.53 -12.62 21.36
C LYS A 86 6.19 -11.78 20.14
N ASN A 87 7.07 -10.83 19.81
CA ASN A 87 6.92 -9.96 18.62
C ASN A 87 7.42 -10.66 17.34
N HIS A 88 6.80 -11.80 17.01
CA HIS A 88 7.15 -12.56 15.81
C HIS A 88 6.58 -11.89 14.54
N LEU A 89 7.36 -11.90 13.46
CA LEU A 89 6.93 -11.35 12.18
C LEU A 89 5.65 -12.02 11.64
N CYS A 90 5.62 -13.35 11.71
CA CYS A 90 4.49 -14.20 11.29
C CYS A 90 4.72 -15.65 11.79
N PRO A 91 3.79 -16.60 11.55
CA PRO A 91 3.98 -18.00 11.94
C PRO A 91 5.22 -18.69 11.36
N HIS A 92 5.78 -18.19 10.24
CA HIS A 92 6.99 -18.76 9.60
C HIS A 92 8.29 -18.38 10.30
N PHE A 93 8.32 -17.35 11.14
CA PHE A 93 9.51 -16.84 11.81
C PHE A 93 9.27 -16.63 13.29
N GLU A 94 10.29 -16.90 14.10
CA GLU A 94 10.31 -16.59 15.55
C GLU A 94 10.96 -15.24 15.85
N TYR A 95 11.29 -14.50 14.85
CA TYR A 95 11.98 -13.21 14.92
C TYR A 95 11.04 -12.05 14.58
N SER A 96 11.29 -10.88 15.17
CA SER A 96 10.71 -9.62 14.72
C SER A 96 11.34 -9.15 13.41
N ARG A 97 10.78 -8.11 12.79
CA ARG A 97 11.42 -7.52 11.59
C ARG A 97 12.80 -6.95 11.92
N ALA A 98 12.96 -6.32 13.08
CA ALA A 98 14.24 -5.73 13.50
C ALA A 98 15.30 -6.82 13.70
N ASP A 99 14.97 -7.92 14.37
CA ASP A 99 15.89 -9.07 14.54
C ASP A 99 16.32 -9.65 13.19
N LEU A 100 15.34 -9.86 12.29
CA LEU A 100 15.64 -10.35 10.93
C LEU A 100 16.54 -9.40 10.15
N PHE A 101 16.34 -8.08 10.28
CA PHE A 101 17.21 -7.10 9.64
C PHE A 101 18.66 -7.27 10.09
N HIS A 102 18.89 -7.39 11.41
CA HIS A 102 20.23 -7.58 11.96
C HIS A 102 20.86 -8.91 11.52
N ILE A 103 20.10 -10.01 11.57
CA ILE A 103 20.60 -11.32 11.15
C ILE A 103 20.98 -11.33 9.67
N VAL A 104 20.11 -10.78 8.81
CA VAL A 104 20.33 -10.69 7.36
C VAL A 104 21.56 -9.82 7.06
N HIS A 105 21.71 -8.70 7.75
CA HIS A 105 22.86 -7.80 7.60
C HIS A 105 24.17 -8.49 8.01
N VAL A 106 24.23 -9.05 9.22
CA VAL A 106 25.46 -9.68 9.76
C VAL A 106 25.86 -10.92 8.96
N LYS A 107 24.90 -11.74 8.53
CA LYS A 107 25.18 -12.95 7.74
C LYS A 107 25.30 -12.69 6.23
N GLY A 108 25.00 -11.48 5.75
CA GLY A 108 25.05 -11.13 4.33
C GLY A 108 24.04 -11.89 3.46
N LEU A 109 22.88 -12.29 4.00
CA LEU A 109 21.88 -13.07 3.29
C LEU A 109 21.17 -12.24 2.23
N GLN A 110 21.16 -12.67 0.98
CA GLN A 110 20.68 -11.86 -0.16
C GLN A 110 19.43 -12.39 -0.83
N THR A 111 19.00 -13.62 -0.50
CA THR A 111 17.85 -14.27 -1.12
C THR A 111 16.86 -14.78 -0.08
N PHE A 112 15.61 -14.94 -0.50
CA PHE A 112 14.57 -15.49 0.36
C PHE A 112 14.87 -16.92 0.84
N PRO A 113 15.35 -17.86 -0.02
CA PRO A 113 15.73 -19.19 0.43
C PRO A 113 16.84 -19.18 1.50
N GLU A 114 17.88 -18.36 1.34
CA GLU A 114 18.95 -18.24 2.34
C GLU A 114 18.40 -17.77 3.70
N ILE A 115 17.49 -16.81 3.68
CA ILE A 115 16.85 -16.29 4.90
C ILE A 115 15.92 -17.33 5.52
N MET A 116 15.15 -18.08 4.72
CA MET A 116 14.32 -19.18 5.21
C MET A 116 15.18 -20.30 5.82
N GLN A 117 16.29 -20.66 5.19
CA GLN A 117 17.23 -21.66 5.69
C GLN A 117 17.87 -21.25 7.02
N ALA A 118 18.21 -19.96 7.16
CA ALA A 118 18.91 -19.45 8.35
C ALA A 118 18.00 -19.09 9.53
N CYS A 119 16.75 -18.71 9.26
CA CYS A 119 15.85 -18.07 10.23
C CYS A 119 14.42 -18.62 10.22
N GLY A 120 14.01 -19.33 9.15
CA GLY A 120 12.65 -19.88 9.04
C GLY A 120 12.43 -21.10 9.92
N LYS A 121 11.19 -21.30 10.37
CA LYS A 121 10.80 -22.53 11.07
C LYS A 121 10.82 -23.76 10.16
N ASP A 122 10.44 -23.57 8.91
CA ASP A 122 10.57 -24.55 7.84
C ASP A 122 11.38 -23.93 6.71
N PRO A 123 12.62 -24.43 6.47
CA PRO A 123 13.49 -23.93 5.42
C PRO A 123 12.90 -23.99 4.00
N ASN A 124 11.96 -24.91 3.77
CA ASN A 124 11.35 -25.13 2.46
C ASN A 124 10.04 -24.38 2.27
N SER A 125 9.57 -23.65 3.27
CA SER A 125 8.29 -22.94 3.17
C SER A 125 8.33 -21.78 2.17
N LEU A 126 7.22 -21.60 1.45
CA LEU A 126 7.00 -20.46 0.56
C LEU A 126 6.78 -19.13 1.30
N GLY A 127 6.58 -19.18 2.62
CA GLY A 127 6.22 -17.98 3.40
C GLY A 127 4.80 -17.48 3.12
N CYS A 128 4.51 -16.26 3.56
CA CYS A 128 3.17 -15.66 3.46
C CYS A 128 3.22 -14.18 3.06
N GLU A 129 2.02 -13.58 2.90
CA GLU A 129 1.83 -12.15 2.58
C GLU A 129 2.40 -11.19 3.66
N ALA A 130 2.77 -11.70 4.82
CA ALA A 130 3.41 -10.93 5.88
C ALA A 130 4.94 -10.92 5.76
N CYS A 131 5.58 -12.11 5.68
CA CYS A 131 7.04 -12.21 5.66
C CYS A 131 7.65 -11.85 4.30
N LYS A 132 7.05 -12.27 3.19
CA LYS A 132 7.60 -11.98 1.86
C LYS A 132 7.85 -10.48 1.62
N PRO A 133 6.86 -9.57 1.76
CA PRO A 133 7.10 -8.14 1.54
C PRO A 133 8.04 -7.52 2.59
N THR A 134 8.09 -8.09 3.79
CA THR A 134 9.00 -7.61 4.83
C THR A 134 10.44 -7.98 4.51
N ILE A 135 10.69 -9.23 4.10
CA ILE A 135 12.01 -9.70 3.68
C ILE A 135 12.45 -8.98 2.40
N GLY A 136 11.57 -8.83 1.42
CA GLY A 136 11.83 -8.02 0.22
C GLY A 136 12.28 -6.60 0.55
N SER A 137 11.61 -5.95 1.52
CA SER A 137 11.99 -4.63 2.01
C SER A 137 13.35 -4.62 2.72
N ILE A 138 13.67 -5.65 3.53
CA ILE A 138 14.97 -5.77 4.21
C ILE A 138 16.09 -5.92 3.17
N ILE A 139 15.95 -6.85 2.22
CA ILE A 139 16.95 -7.08 1.15
C ILE A 139 17.17 -5.78 0.35
N ALA A 140 16.08 -5.08 -0.04
CA ALA A 140 16.19 -3.84 -0.79
C ALA A 140 16.83 -2.70 0.03
N SER A 141 16.61 -2.66 1.36
CA SER A 141 17.25 -1.66 2.25
C SER A 141 18.74 -1.92 2.49
N LEU A 142 19.19 -3.16 2.30
CA LEU A 142 20.60 -3.54 2.53
C LEU A 142 21.43 -3.58 1.25
N PHE A 143 20.85 -4.06 0.15
CA PHE A 143 21.61 -4.39 -1.06
C PHE A 143 21.15 -3.62 -2.30
N ASN A 144 20.03 -2.90 -2.23
CA ASN A 144 19.45 -2.07 -3.30
C ASN A 144 19.45 -2.74 -4.69
N LYS A 145 19.13 -4.04 -4.77
CA LYS A 145 18.95 -4.76 -6.04
C LYS A 145 17.58 -4.42 -6.63
N HIS A 146 17.45 -4.59 -7.96
CA HIS A 146 16.16 -4.33 -8.62
C HIS A 146 15.07 -5.25 -8.09
N ILE A 147 13.98 -4.67 -7.62
CA ILE A 147 12.93 -5.39 -6.86
C ILE A 147 12.11 -6.39 -7.68
N ILE A 148 12.10 -6.28 -9.03
CA ILE A 148 11.41 -7.23 -9.90
C ILE A 148 12.31 -8.27 -10.54
N ASP A 149 13.54 -8.41 -10.09
CA ASP A 149 14.42 -9.52 -10.49
C ASP A 149 13.90 -10.87 -9.99
N ASP A 150 14.30 -11.96 -10.63
CA ASP A 150 13.82 -13.31 -10.33
C ASP A 150 13.96 -13.68 -8.84
N ALA A 151 15.03 -13.25 -8.17
CA ALA A 151 15.26 -13.52 -6.75
C ALA A 151 14.30 -12.76 -5.82
N THR A 152 13.72 -11.63 -6.26
CA THR A 152 12.99 -10.70 -5.39
C THR A 152 11.56 -10.41 -5.82
N ARG A 153 11.18 -10.59 -7.11
CA ARG A 153 9.85 -10.24 -7.63
C ARG A 153 8.70 -10.96 -6.93
N GLY A 154 8.91 -12.22 -6.53
CA GLY A 154 7.91 -13.00 -5.79
C GLY A 154 7.73 -12.57 -4.34
N LEU A 155 8.57 -11.67 -3.84
CA LEU A 155 8.49 -11.08 -2.50
C LEU A 155 7.71 -9.75 -2.49
N GLN A 156 7.54 -9.12 -3.66
CA GLN A 156 7.03 -7.75 -3.72
C GLN A 156 5.53 -7.67 -3.41
N ASP A 157 5.18 -6.66 -2.61
CA ASP A 157 3.78 -6.27 -2.42
C ASP A 157 3.22 -5.64 -3.71
N THR A 158 1.91 -5.49 -3.78
CA THR A 158 1.13 -5.12 -4.96
C THR A 158 1.75 -4.01 -5.81
N ASN A 159 2.03 -2.86 -5.21
CA ASN A 159 2.49 -1.68 -5.95
C ASN A 159 3.96 -1.79 -6.37
N ASP A 160 4.79 -2.36 -5.51
CA ASP A 160 6.22 -2.57 -5.80
C ASP A 160 6.41 -3.50 -7.00
N ARG A 161 5.55 -4.52 -7.16
CA ARG A 161 5.61 -5.47 -8.27
C ARG A 161 5.43 -4.82 -9.65
N PHE A 162 4.68 -3.71 -9.72
CA PHE A 162 4.40 -2.98 -10.97
C PHE A 162 5.18 -1.69 -11.12
N LEU A 163 5.99 -1.31 -10.13
CA LEU A 163 6.63 0.00 -10.08
C LEU A 163 5.63 1.16 -10.30
N ALA A 164 4.39 0.96 -9.86
CA ALA A 164 3.25 1.86 -10.03
C ALA A 164 2.15 1.52 -9.01
N ASN A 165 1.30 2.47 -8.64
CA ASN A 165 0.16 2.15 -7.77
C ASN A 165 -0.99 1.55 -8.57
N ILE A 166 -1.43 0.35 -8.19
CA ILE A 166 -2.63 -0.26 -8.76
C ILE A 166 -3.88 0.49 -8.29
N GLN A 167 -4.80 0.72 -9.22
CA GLN A 167 -6.03 1.49 -8.99
C GLN A 167 -7.26 0.59 -9.03
N ARG A 168 -8.38 1.06 -8.46
CA ARG A 168 -9.63 0.28 -8.31
C ARG A 168 -10.13 -0.39 -9.58
N ASN A 169 -9.89 0.21 -10.73
CA ASN A 169 -10.30 -0.29 -12.05
C ASN A 169 -9.27 -1.19 -12.73
N GLY A 170 -8.20 -1.59 -12.05
CA GLY A 170 -7.12 -2.40 -12.62
C GLY A 170 -6.11 -1.62 -13.47
N THR A 171 -6.23 -0.31 -13.55
CA THR A 171 -5.20 0.57 -14.13
C THR A 171 -4.17 0.98 -13.09
N PHE A 172 -3.20 1.77 -13.50
CA PHE A 172 -2.07 2.17 -12.67
C PHE A 172 -1.89 3.68 -12.67
N SER A 173 -1.28 4.20 -11.59
CA SER A 173 -0.79 5.58 -11.56
C SER A 173 0.65 5.63 -12.02
N VAL A 174 1.01 6.68 -12.75
CA VAL A 174 2.39 7.01 -13.11
C VAL A 174 2.74 8.35 -12.50
N ILE A 175 3.78 8.39 -11.70
CA ILE A 175 4.14 9.57 -10.91
C ILE A 175 5.63 9.83 -11.07
N PRO A 176 6.01 10.73 -11.99
CA PRO A 176 7.40 11.15 -12.15
C PRO A 176 7.86 11.97 -10.96
N ARG A 177 9.17 12.04 -10.73
CA ARG A 177 9.76 12.84 -9.67
C ARG A 177 9.66 14.32 -9.97
N VAL A 178 9.32 15.07 -8.93
CA VAL A 178 9.31 16.53 -8.91
C VAL A 178 9.92 16.94 -7.56
N SER A 179 11.26 17.00 -7.52
CA SER A 179 12.03 17.20 -6.30
C SER A 179 11.71 18.54 -5.66
N GLY A 180 11.39 18.54 -4.37
CA GLY A 180 11.00 19.75 -3.64
C GLY A 180 9.71 20.42 -4.14
N GLY A 181 8.99 19.84 -5.10
CA GLY A 181 7.86 20.47 -5.76
C GLY A 181 8.25 21.48 -6.85
N GLU A 182 9.54 21.59 -7.18
CA GLU A 182 10.05 22.47 -8.25
C GLU A 182 10.03 21.73 -9.59
N ILE A 183 9.48 22.38 -10.62
CA ILE A 183 9.37 21.80 -11.97
C ILE A 183 9.55 22.86 -13.04
N THR A 184 10.29 22.54 -14.11
CA THR A 184 10.48 23.45 -15.25
C THR A 184 9.29 23.43 -16.19
N ALA A 185 9.16 24.48 -16.99
CA ALA A 185 8.09 24.57 -18.00
C ALA A 185 8.18 23.43 -19.02
N GLU A 186 9.38 23.04 -19.44
CA GLU A 186 9.62 21.92 -20.37
C GLU A 186 9.11 20.60 -19.78
N LYS A 187 9.40 20.30 -18.52
CA LYS A 187 8.90 19.08 -17.84
C LYS A 187 7.39 19.09 -17.69
N LEU A 188 6.75 20.25 -17.46
CA LEU A 188 5.30 20.38 -17.46
C LEU A 188 4.69 20.04 -18.83
N ILE A 189 5.30 20.51 -19.91
CA ILE A 189 4.86 20.21 -21.29
C ILE A 189 4.98 18.70 -21.55
N ILE A 190 6.09 18.07 -21.13
CA ILE A 190 6.29 16.61 -21.28
C ILE A 190 5.19 15.84 -20.56
N ILE A 191 4.92 16.14 -19.28
CA ILE A 191 3.84 15.50 -18.52
C ILE A 191 2.49 15.68 -19.21
N GLY A 192 2.17 16.89 -19.66
CA GLY A 192 0.94 17.18 -20.38
C GLY A 192 0.81 16.42 -21.72
N THR A 193 1.90 16.34 -22.47
CA THR A 193 1.97 15.61 -23.75
C THR A 193 1.78 14.11 -23.54
N VAL A 194 2.50 13.52 -22.58
CA VAL A 194 2.37 12.09 -22.22
C VAL A 194 0.95 11.78 -21.72
N ALA A 195 0.42 12.60 -20.83
CA ALA A 195 -0.94 12.42 -20.33
C ALA A 195 -1.98 12.46 -21.46
N LYS A 196 -1.84 13.39 -22.41
CA LYS A 196 -2.71 13.49 -23.59
C LYS A 196 -2.57 12.27 -24.53
N LYS A 197 -1.32 11.84 -24.80
CA LYS A 197 -1.02 10.69 -25.67
C LYS A 197 -1.68 9.40 -25.20
N TYR A 198 -1.67 9.14 -23.89
CA TYR A 198 -2.21 7.91 -23.30
C TYR A 198 -3.60 8.06 -22.65
N GLY A 199 -4.23 9.23 -22.77
CA GLY A 199 -5.56 9.49 -22.20
C GLY A 199 -5.60 9.43 -20.67
N LEU A 200 -4.53 9.87 -20.00
CA LEU A 200 -4.40 9.78 -18.54
C LEU A 200 -5.08 10.95 -17.84
N TYR A 201 -5.72 10.66 -16.71
CA TYR A 201 -6.25 11.67 -15.80
C TYR A 201 -5.10 12.28 -14.98
N THR A 202 -4.99 13.60 -14.97
CA THR A 202 -3.93 14.32 -14.26
C THR A 202 -4.43 14.99 -13.00
N LYS A 203 -3.62 14.99 -11.94
CA LYS A 203 -3.92 15.70 -10.70
C LYS A 203 -2.64 16.14 -9.97
N ILE A 204 -2.61 17.40 -9.53
CA ILE A 204 -1.64 17.85 -8.53
C ILE A 204 -2.07 17.28 -7.18
N THR A 205 -1.18 16.54 -6.54
CA THR A 205 -1.47 15.85 -5.27
C THR A 205 -0.81 16.54 -4.09
N GLY A 206 -1.20 16.16 -2.86
CA GLY A 206 -0.67 16.75 -1.63
C GLY A 206 0.84 16.54 -1.41
N GLY A 207 1.51 15.75 -2.25
CA GLY A 207 2.95 15.57 -2.26
C GLY A 207 3.70 16.57 -3.15
N GLN A 208 3.03 17.60 -3.70
CA GLN A 208 3.57 18.55 -4.68
C GLN A 208 4.08 17.87 -5.96
N ARG A 209 3.41 16.80 -6.38
CA ARG A 209 3.71 16.08 -7.63
C ARG A 209 2.47 16.08 -8.52
N ILE A 210 2.70 15.88 -9.81
CA ILE A 210 1.64 15.68 -10.80
C ILE A 210 1.49 14.18 -11.02
N ASP A 211 0.40 13.62 -10.51
CA ASP A 211 0.08 12.20 -10.63
C ASP A 211 -0.78 11.98 -11.88
N MET A 212 -0.42 11.01 -12.71
CA MET A 212 -1.17 10.57 -13.89
C MET A 212 -1.86 9.25 -13.57
N PHE A 213 -3.16 9.14 -13.80
CA PHE A 213 -3.98 7.98 -13.46
C PHE A 213 -4.61 7.36 -14.71
N GLY A 214 -4.89 6.06 -14.65
CA GLY A 214 -5.58 5.35 -15.71
C GLY A 214 -4.67 4.62 -16.69
N ALA A 215 -3.36 4.54 -16.42
CA ALA A 215 -2.42 3.81 -17.26
C ALA A 215 -2.75 2.30 -17.28
N LYS A 216 -2.79 1.67 -18.45
CA LYS A 216 -2.94 0.23 -18.58
C LYS A 216 -1.59 -0.45 -18.32
N LYS A 217 -1.60 -1.70 -17.83
CA LYS A 217 -0.37 -2.46 -17.54
C LYS A 217 0.59 -2.49 -18.72
N GLN A 218 0.09 -2.81 -19.90
CA GLN A 218 0.88 -2.91 -21.13
C GLN A 218 1.42 -1.57 -21.66
N ASP A 219 0.85 -0.45 -21.23
CA ASP A 219 1.30 0.90 -21.65
C ASP A 219 2.37 1.47 -20.71
N LEU A 220 2.55 0.89 -19.51
CA LEU A 220 3.45 1.44 -18.48
C LEU A 220 4.87 1.66 -19.00
N VAL A 221 5.45 0.66 -19.67
CA VAL A 221 6.84 0.76 -20.17
C VAL A 221 6.99 1.85 -21.21
N ASN A 222 6.00 2.00 -22.10
CA ASN A 222 6.02 3.06 -23.12
C ASN A 222 5.84 4.46 -22.50
N ILE A 223 4.95 4.59 -21.50
CA ILE A 223 4.77 5.83 -20.74
C ILE A 223 6.07 6.23 -20.04
N TRP A 224 6.74 5.26 -19.40
CA TRP A 224 8.02 5.51 -18.74
C TRP A 224 9.12 5.89 -19.74
N THR A 225 9.13 5.28 -20.93
CA THR A 225 10.08 5.62 -22.00
C THR A 225 9.91 7.09 -22.41
N ASP A 226 8.69 7.52 -22.72
CA ASP A 226 8.42 8.93 -23.09
C ASP A 226 8.84 9.91 -21.98
N LEU A 227 8.62 9.55 -20.70
CA LEU A 227 9.00 10.38 -19.55
C LEU A 227 10.53 10.44 -19.36
N ILE A 228 11.21 9.30 -19.47
CA ILE A 228 12.69 9.20 -19.31
C ILE A 228 13.38 9.95 -20.46
N GLU A 229 12.91 9.81 -21.71
CA GLU A 229 13.41 10.57 -22.85
C GLU A 229 13.21 12.08 -22.67
N GLY A 230 12.14 12.47 -21.96
CA GLY A 230 11.89 13.85 -21.54
C GLY A 230 12.70 14.30 -20.32
N GLY A 231 13.70 13.55 -19.87
CA GLY A 231 14.57 13.91 -18.75
C GLY A 231 13.91 13.80 -17.36
N MET A 232 12.89 12.95 -17.22
CA MET A 232 12.25 12.65 -15.95
C MET A 232 12.67 11.27 -15.44
N GLU A 233 12.37 10.97 -14.18
CA GLU A 233 12.64 9.68 -13.54
C GLU A 233 11.47 9.22 -12.68
N SER A 234 11.53 7.97 -12.19
CA SER A 234 10.52 7.45 -11.26
C SER A 234 10.46 8.28 -9.97
N GLY A 235 9.27 8.69 -9.59
CA GLY A 235 9.03 9.32 -8.29
C GLY A 235 8.95 8.34 -7.12
N HIS A 236 9.15 7.01 -7.35
CA HIS A 236 9.04 5.94 -6.34
C HIS A 236 7.77 6.03 -5.48
N ALA A 237 6.69 6.59 -6.04
CA ALA A 237 5.45 6.87 -5.33
C ALA A 237 4.64 5.62 -4.97
N TYR A 238 5.06 4.46 -5.43
CA TYR A 238 4.45 3.14 -5.24
C TYR A 238 5.03 2.34 -4.07
N ALA A 239 6.28 2.65 -3.66
CA ALA A 239 7.04 1.84 -2.72
C ALA A 239 6.92 2.29 -1.26
N LYS A 240 7.43 1.46 -0.36
CA LYS A 240 7.80 1.83 1.01
C LYS A 240 9.17 2.52 0.99
N SER A 241 9.23 3.71 0.41
CA SER A 241 10.42 4.51 0.13
C SER A 241 10.18 5.97 0.50
N LEU A 242 11.19 6.83 0.28
CA LEU A 242 10.96 8.27 0.30
C LEU A 242 10.00 8.64 -0.84
N ARG A 243 8.88 9.29 -0.48
CA ARG A 243 7.83 9.69 -1.42
C ARG A 243 8.04 11.09 -1.97
N THR A 244 8.40 12.02 -1.12
CA THR A 244 8.57 13.44 -1.45
C THR A 244 9.16 14.19 -0.27
N VAL A 245 9.86 15.30 -0.54
CA VAL A 245 10.19 16.34 0.42
C VAL A 245 9.51 17.61 -0.03
N LYS A 246 8.42 18.00 0.62
CA LYS A 246 7.70 19.25 0.29
C LYS A 246 8.54 20.47 0.61
N SER A 247 8.43 21.52 -0.19
CA SER A 247 8.98 22.83 0.13
C SER A 247 7.89 23.91 0.16
N CYS A 248 8.15 25.02 0.82
CA CYS A 248 7.48 26.27 0.50
C CYS A 248 8.28 27.03 -0.58
N VAL A 249 7.81 28.20 -0.98
CA VAL A 249 8.45 28.96 -2.08
C VAL A 249 9.83 29.57 -1.75
N GLY A 250 10.28 29.44 -0.51
CA GLY A 250 11.62 29.84 -0.07
C GLY A 250 11.87 31.35 -0.01
N THR A 251 13.14 31.70 0.26
CA THR A 251 13.58 33.10 0.43
C THR A 251 13.52 33.91 -0.85
N THR A 252 13.70 33.27 -2.01
CA THR A 252 13.72 33.99 -3.30
C THR A 252 12.37 34.65 -3.62
N TRP A 253 11.26 34.00 -3.28
CA TRP A 253 9.92 34.44 -3.66
C TRP A 253 9.06 34.91 -2.48
N CYS A 254 9.41 34.54 -1.25
CA CYS A 254 8.62 34.88 -0.07
C CYS A 254 9.31 35.96 0.78
N ARG A 255 8.63 37.08 0.98
CA ARG A 255 9.12 38.19 1.85
C ARG A 255 9.31 37.79 3.33
N PHE A 256 8.77 36.65 3.76
CA PHE A 256 8.90 36.16 5.14
C PHE A 256 9.87 34.99 5.26
N GLY A 257 10.41 34.49 4.13
CA GLY A 257 11.35 33.39 4.13
C GLY A 257 12.68 33.82 4.73
N ILE A 258 13.24 33.06 5.66
CA ILE A 258 14.53 33.29 6.29
C ILE A 258 15.56 32.22 5.93
N GLY A 259 15.14 31.06 5.39
CA GLY A 259 16.02 29.99 4.92
C GLY A 259 15.57 29.45 3.57
N ASP A 260 16.53 28.94 2.79
CA ASP A 260 16.29 28.29 1.51
C ASP A 260 15.61 26.94 1.68
N SER A 261 14.29 26.96 1.62
CA SER A 261 13.48 25.73 1.74
C SER A 261 13.44 24.93 0.45
N VAL A 262 13.56 25.55 -0.71
CA VAL A 262 13.51 24.84 -2.01
C VAL A 262 14.80 24.07 -2.24
N GLY A 263 15.95 24.74 -2.16
CA GLY A 263 17.26 24.10 -2.35
C GLY A 263 17.50 22.98 -1.35
N MET A 264 17.13 23.19 -0.06
CA MET A 264 17.25 22.13 0.95
C MET A 264 16.30 20.96 0.69
N ALA A 265 15.05 21.20 0.28
CA ALA A 265 14.12 20.13 -0.03
C ALA A 265 14.58 19.31 -1.25
N VAL A 266 15.05 19.96 -2.30
CA VAL A 266 15.64 19.31 -3.48
C VAL A 266 16.86 18.47 -3.07
N ARG A 267 17.80 19.04 -2.31
CA ARG A 267 18.99 18.34 -1.80
C ARG A 267 18.63 17.06 -1.04
N LEU A 268 17.64 17.13 -0.14
CA LEU A 268 17.20 15.97 0.64
C LEU A 268 16.42 14.95 -0.19
N GLU A 269 15.57 15.38 -1.12
CA GLU A 269 14.83 14.45 -1.98
C GLU A 269 15.76 13.73 -2.95
N GLU A 270 16.72 14.43 -3.56
CA GLU A 270 17.71 13.83 -4.44
C GLU A 270 18.64 12.86 -3.69
N ARG A 271 19.03 13.18 -2.44
CA ARG A 271 19.84 12.25 -1.65
C ARG A 271 19.10 10.96 -1.30
N TYR A 272 17.87 11.07 -0.80
CA TYR A 272 17.14 9.92 -0.27
C TYR A 272 16.16 9.28 -1.26
N LYS A 273 16.16 9.68 -2.52
CA LYS A 273 15.31 9.07 -3.53
C LYS A 273 15.57 7.56 -3.61
N SER A 274 14.49 6.79 -3.73
CA SER A 274 14.50 5.32 -3.79
C SER A 274 14.94 4.54 -2.55
N ILE A 275 15.37 5.15 -1.45
CA ILE A 275 15.67 4.39 -0.23
C ILE A 275 14.43 3.60 0.22
N ARG A 276 14.63 2.31 0.53
CA ARG A 276 13.58 1.43 1.03
C ARG A 276 13.55 1.47 2.56
N ALA A 277 12.36 1.41 3.14
CA ALA A 277 12.14 1.54 4.57
C ALA A 277 10.99 0.64 5.05
N PRO A 278 10.79 0.45 6.35
CA PRO A 278 9.65 -0.32 6.89
C PRO A 278 8.28 0.23 6.46
N HIS A 279 8.20 1.54 6.21
CA HIS A 279 7.02 2.23 5.70
C HIS A 279 7.45 3.42 4.81
N LYS A 280 6.48 3.97 4.04
CA LYS A 280 6.72 5.19 3.24
C LYS A 280 7.19 6.35 4.13
N ILE A 281 8.17 7.10 3.65
CA ILE A 281 8.74 8.29 4.29
C ILE A 281 8.30 9.54 3.52
N LYS A 282 8.03 10.62 4.23
CA LYS A 282 7.73 11.94 3.68
C LYS A 282 8.50 12.99 4.47
N GLY A 283 9.14 13.90 3.74
CA GLY A 283 9.79 15.08 4.31
C GLY A 283 9.03 16.38 4.03
N GLY A 284 9.47 17.45 4.68
CA GLY A 284 9.00 18.80 4.40
C GLY A 284 9.96 19.85 4.92
N VAL A 285 10.17 20.93 4.16
CA VAL A 285 11.05 22.03 4.51
C VAL A 285 10.30 23.35 4.41
N SER A 286 10.13 24.03 5.53
CA SER A 286 9.52 25.36 5.62
C SER A 286 10.58 26.43 5.81
N GLY A 287 10.56 27.46 4.97
CA GLY A 287 11.50 28.57 5.00
C GLY A 287 11.32 29.53 6.17
N CYS A 288 10.35 29.34 7.05
CA CYS A 288 10.11 30.08 8.29
C CYS A 288 9.05 29.38 9.15
N VAL A 289 8.79 29.91 10.35
CA VAL A 289 7.80 29.40 11.34
C VAL A 289 6.35 29.41 10.87
N ARG A 290 6.02 29.99 9.72
CA ARG A 290 4.64 29.94 9.14
C ARG A 290 4.25 28.56 8.63
N GLU A 291 5.18 27.64 8.50
CA GLU A 291 4.92 26.21 8.27
C GLU A 291 4.15 25.87 6.98
N CYS A 292 4.37 26.65 5.90
CA CYS A 292 3.63 26.46 4.63
C CYS A 292 3.90 25.11 3.95
N ALA A 293 5.02 24.43 4.24
CA ALA A 293 5.33 23.10 3.76
C ALA A 293 4.82 21.97 4.67
N GLU A 294 4.16 22.30 5.79
CA GLU A 294 3.62 21.33 6.76
C GLU A 294 4.70 20.38 7.30
N ALA A 295 5.90 20.90 7.61
CA ALA A 295 7.06 20.11 8.05
C ALA A 295 6.77 19.31 9.32
N GLN A 296 6.00 19.86 10.28
CA GLN A 296 5.71 19.23 11.56
C GLN A 296 4.68 18.07 11.48
N ASN A 297 4.13 17.77 10.31
CA ASN A 297 3.28 16.58 10.14
C ASN A 297 3.96 15.51 9.25
N LYS A 298 5.26 15.61 9.03
CA LYS A 298 6.05 14.69 8.21
C LYS A 298 6.91 13.75 9.06
N ASP A 299 7.42 12.70 8.43
CA ASP A 299 8.33 11.74 9.07
C ASP A 299 9.64 12.41 9.51
N PHE A 300 10.11 13.37 8.71
CA PHE A 300 11.09 14.38 9.09
C PHE A 300 10.70 15.76 8.53
N GLY A 301 10.98 16.81 9.25
CA GLY A 301 10.63 18.17 8.85
C GLY A 301 11.68 19.18 9.27
N LEU A 302 11.87 20.20 8.46
CA LEU A 302 12.80 21.30 8.71
C LEU A 302 12.03 22.61 8.73
N ILE A 303 12.33 23.45 9.71
CA ILE A 303 11.84 24.84 9.77
C ILE A 303 13.06 25.75 9.89
N ALA A 304 13.21 26.66 8.94
CA ALA A 304 14.33 27.58 8.93
C ALA A 304 14.28 28.57 10.10
N THR A 305 15.45 28.82 10.65
CA THR A 305 15.76 29.86 11.66
C THR A 305 16.85 30.76 11.14
N GLU A 306 17.17 31.86 11.84
CA GLU A 306 18.27 32.73 11.47
C GLU A 306 19.65 32.04 11.51
N LYS A 307 19.77 30.94 12.27
CA LYS A 307 21.04 30.21 12.46
C LYS A 307 21.13 28.90 11.66
N GLY A 308 20.08 28.53 10.92
CA GLY A 308 20.01 27.25 10.19
C GLY A 308 18.62 26.67 10.19
N PHE A 309 18.46 25.40 10.60
CA PHE A 309 17.19 24.72 10.62
C PHE A 309 16.90 24.04 11.96
N ASN A 310 15.68 24.16 12.42
CA ASN A 310 15.14 23.24 13.44
C ASN A 310 14.70 21.94 12.76
N VAL A 311 15.25 20.81 13.21
CA VAL A 311 14.95 19.47 12.69
C VAL A 311 13.89 18.80 13.55
N PHE A 312 12.76 18.47 12.96
CA PHE A 312 11.63 17.80 13.59
C PHE A 312 11.45 16.39 13.04
N VAL A 313 11.04 15.42 13.87
CA VAL A 313 10.87 14.02 13.48
C VAL A 313 9.60 13.39 14.06
N GLY A 314 9.12 12.33 13.43
CA GLY A 314 8.01 11.53 13.93
C GLY A 314 6.63 12.17 13.80
N GLY A 315 6.44 13.09 12.85
CA GLY A 315 5.12 13.60 12.50
C GLY A 315 4.30 12.63 11.67
N ASN A 316 2.98 12.73 11.77
CA ASN A 316 2.05 11.94 10.97
C ASN A 316 0.76 12.72 10.71
N GLY A 317 0.41 12.93 9.43
CA GLY A 317 -0.86 13.54 8.99
C GLY A 317 -1.96 12.54 8.63
N GLY A 318 -1.79 11.25 8.96
CA GLY A 318 -2.74 10.18 8.64
C GLY A 318 -3.91 10.06 9.64
N ALA A 319 -4.56 8.89 9.66
CA ALA A 319 -5.73 8.60 10.51
C ALA A 319 -5.50 8.82 12.02
N LYS A 320 -4.24 8.72 12.48
CA LYS A 320 -3.82 9.09 13.82
C LYS A 320 -2.81 10.24 13.71
N PRO A 321 -3.26 11.50 13.58
CA PRO A 321 -2.37 12.63 13.42
C PRO A 321 -1.49 12.81 14.66
N ARG A 322 -0.24 13.14 14.44
CA ARG A 322 0.75 13.42 15.46
C ARG A 322 1.63 14.59 15.03
N HIS A 323 1.81 15.54 15.91
CA HIS A 323 2.84 16.56 15.76
C HIS A 323 4.23 15.91 15.87
N SER A 324 5.14 16.30 15.00
CA SER A 324 6.56 15.93 15.13
C SER A 324 7.18 16.54 16.39
N GLU A 325 8.26 15.94 16.86
CA GLU A 325 9.03 16.44 17.98
C GLU A 325 10.37 16.99 17.49
N LEU A 326 10.85 18.03 18.17
CA LEU A 326 12.13 18.66 17.85
C LEU A 326 13.26 17.65 18.13
N LEU A 327 14.03 17.26 17.13
CA LEU A 327 15.23 16.44 17.27
C LEU A 327 16.46 17.31 17.57
N ALA A 328 16.72 18.31 16.73
CA ALA A 328 17.85 19.23 16.85
C ALA A 328 17.42 20.65 16.53
N LYS A 329 18.07 21.65 17.19
CA LYS A 329 17.76 23.08 17.09
C LYS A 329 18.90 23.82 16.41
N ASP A 330 18.54 24.81 15.57
CA ASP A 330 19.48 25.75 14.93
C ASP A 330 20.63 25.04 14.19
N VAL A 331 20.32 23.93 13.49
CA VAL A 331 21.30 23.09 12.78
C VAL A 331 21.80 23.83 11.52
N PRO A 332 23.11 24.03 11.35
CA PRO A 332 23.66 24.57 10.10
C PRO A 332 23.22 23.73 8.88
N PRO A 333 23.03 24.33 7.70
CA PRO A 333 22.54 23.61 6.52
C PRO A 333 23.37 22.37 6.13
N ASP A 334 24.67 22.38 6.37
CA ASP A 334 25.56 21.25 6.03
C ASP A 334 25.48 20.11 7.02
N ASP A 335 25.12 20.37 8.27
CA ASP A 335 24.99 19.37 9.32
C ASP A 335 23.62 18.66 9.30
N VAL A 336 22.65 19.13 8.49
CA VAL A 336 21.31 18.53 8.38
C VAL A 336 21.39 17.10 7.81
N VAL A 337 22.19 16.89 6.79
CA VAL A 337 22.32 15.58 6.11
C VAL A 337 22.86 14.50 7.05
N PRO A 338 24.00 14.68 7.76
CA PRO A 338 24.51 13.69 8.71
C PRO A 338 23.46 13.30 9.78
N ILE A 339 22.75 14.29 10.35
CA ILE A 339 21.68 14.03 11.35
C ILE A 339 20.55 13.19 10.76
N LEU A 340 20.10 13.49 9.53
CA LEU A 340 19.04 12.73 8.88
C LEU A 340 19.52 11.35 8.42
N ASP A 341 20.74 11.19 7.98
CA ASP A 341 21.35 9.89 7.66
C ASP A 341 21.30 8.94 8.86
N ARG A 342 21.76 9.41 10.03
CA ARG A 342 21.70 8.66 11.29
C ARG A 342 20.25 8.32 11.66
N TYR A 343 19.36 9.31 11.61
CA TYR A 343 17.94 9.14 11.95
C TYR A 343 17.24 8.10 11.07
N LEU A 344 17.38 8.23 9.74
CA LEU A 344 16.72 7.33 8.79
C LEU A 344 17.32 5.93 8.83
N SER A 345 18.65 5.79 8.93
CA SER A 345 19.31 4.48 9.06
C SER A 345 18.91 3.79 10.36
N PHE A 346 18.85 4.51 11.48
CA PHE A 346 18.42 3.95 12.75
C PHE A 346 16.96 3.49 12.72
N TYR A 347 16.07 4.28 12.09
CA TYR A 347 14.69 3.90 11.84
C TYR A 347 14.59 2.63 10.97
N ILE A 348 15.33 2.57 9.85
CA ILE A 348 15.33 1.42 8.94
C ILE A 348 15.79 0.14 9.66
N ARG A 349 16.81 0.22 10.52
CA ARG A 349 17.34 -0.92 11.28
C ARG A 349 16.37 -1.43 12.35
N THR A 350 15.71 -0.52 13.08
CA THR A 350 15.08 -0.84 14.37
C THR A 350 13.55 -0.83 14.35
N ALA A 351 12.91 -0.26 13.33
CA ALA A 351 11.46 -0.23 13.26
C ALA A 351 10.86 -1.58 12.83
N ASP A 352 9.70 -1.90 13.37
CA ASP A 352 8.94 -3.08 13.02
C ASP A 352 8.23 -2.96 11.66
N LYS A 353 7.66 -4.08 11.23
CA LYS A 353 6.88 -4.18 9.99
C LYS A 353 5.77 -3.14 9.94
N LEU A 354 5.74 -2.36 8.85
CA LEU A 354 4.74 -1.32 8.58
C LEU A 354 4.65 -0.23 9.65
N GLN A 355 5.64 -0.12 10.51
CA GLN A 355 5.69 0.89 11.57
C GLN A 355 6.13 2.23 11.00
N ARG A 356 5.28 3.26 11.13
CA ARG A 356 5.61 4.64 10.81
C ARG A 356 6.57 5.23 11.85
N THR A 357 7.36 6.20 11.44
CA THR A 357 8.30 6.93 12.33
C THR A 357 7.64 7.47 13.59
N ALA A 358 6.41 8.00 13.48
CA ALA A 358 5.62 8.45 14.62
C ALA A 358 5.41 7.36 15.69
N ARG A 359 5.01 6.16 15.26
CA ARG A 359 4.79 5.01 16.15
C ARG A 359 6.09 4.39 16.64
N TRP A 360 7.09 4.41 15.79
CA TRP A 360 8.42 3.94 16.17
C TRP A 360 8.99 4.76 17.33
N ILE A 361 8.97 6.10 17.24
CA ILE A 361 9.45 6.98 18.33
C ILE A 361 8.62 6.79 19.60
N GLU A 362 7.28 6.67 19.50
CA GLU A 362 6.42 6.39 20.66
C GLU A 362 6.76 5.07 21.37
N ASN A 363 7.23 4.07 20.62
CA ASN A 363 7.57 2.74 21.16
C ASN A 363 9.04 2.65 21.62
N LEU A 364 9.89 3.63 21.29
CA LEU A 364 11.27 3.65 21.80
C LEU A 364 11.27 3.87 23.31
N PRO A 365 12.04 3.08 24.09
CA PRO A 365 12.28 3.36 25.51
C PRO A 365 12.88 4.75 25.68
N GLY A 366 12.17 5.66 26.34
CA GLY A 366 12.60 7.07 26.47
C GLY A 366 12.21 8.00 25.30
N GLY A 367 11.58 7.48 24.24
CA GLY A 367 11.02 8.26 23.14
C GLY A 367 12.03 9.17 22.46
N ILE A 368 11.65 10.44 22.21
CA ILE A 368 12.51 11.43 21.55
C ILE A 368 13.78 11.74 22.34
N LYS A 369 13.76 11.65 23.66
CA LYS A 369 14.96 11.89 24.49
C LYS A 369 16.03 10.85 24.18
N TYR A 370 15.67 9.59 24.22
CA TYR A 370 16.57 8.50 23.84
C TYR A 370 17.07 8.63 22.39
N LEU A 371 16.17 9.00 21.47
CA LEU A 371 16.55 9.21 20.07
C LEU A 371 17.60 10.32 19.92
N ARG A 372 17.47 11.43 20.66
CA ARG A 372 18.50 12.51 20.69
C ARG A 372 19.84 11.98 21.20
N GLU A 373 19.85 11.26 22.30
CA GLU A 373 21.06 10.67 22.86
C GLU A 373 21.76 9.75 21.85
N VAL A 374 20.99 8.96 21.07
CA VAL A 374 21.57 8.07 20.02
C VAL A 374 22.08 8.86 18.82
N ILE A 375 21.28 9.81 18.28
CA ILE A 375 21.58 10.46 17.00
C ILE A 375 22.55 11.64 17.15
N LEU A 376 22.44 12.41 18.23
CA LEU A 376 23.23 13.63 18.42
C LEU A 376 24.45 13.41 19.33
N GLU A 377 24.32 12.57 20.34
CA GLU A 377 25.35 12.34 21.35
C GLU A 377 26.11 11.01 21.15
N ASP A 378 25.74 10.24 20.12
CA ASP A 378 26.30 8.92 19.78
C ASP A 378 26.37 7.95 20.96
N LYS A 379 25.33 7.94 21.79
CA LYS A 379 25.23 7.10 23.00
C LYS A 379 25.56 5.62 22.78
N LEU A 380 25.31 5.11 21.57
CA LEU A 380 25.54 3.71 21.23
C LEU A 380 26.87 3.48 20.49
N GLY A 381 27.62 4.53 20.14
CA GLY A 381 28.85 4.44 19.36
C GLY A 381 28.65 3.93 17.93
N ILE A 382 27.48 4.21 17.30
CA ILE A 382 27.10 3.67 15.97
C ILE A 382 26.84 4.74 14.92
N CYS A 383 26.99 6.02 15.22
CA CYS A 383 26.66 7.09 14.27
C CYS A 383 27.44 7.00 12.97
N ALA A 384 28.74 6.69 13.04
CA ALA A 384 29.57 6.51 11.85
C ALA A 384 29.08 5.31 10.99
N ASP A 385 28.66 4.21 11.60
CA ASP A 385 28.10 3.05 10.88
C ASP A 385 26.73 3.36 10.24
N LEU A 386 25.92 4.19 10.88
CA LEU A 386 24.63 4.64 10.35
C LEU A 386 24.83 5.55 9.12
N GLU A 387 25.77 6.48 9.19
CA GLU A 387 26.13 7.37 8.07
C GLU A 387 26.70 6.56 6.90
N LYS A 388 27.64 5.66 7.18
CA LYS A 388 28.24 4.81 6.16
C LYS A 388 27.19 3.93 5.46
N GLN A 389 26.31 3.32 6.22
CA GLN A 389 25.21 2.52 5.63
C GLN A 389 24.31 3.37 4.72
N MET A 390 23.99 4.60 5.11
CA MET A 390 23.20 5.48 4.27
C MET A 390 23.99 5.89 3.01
N GLU A 391 25.27 6.20 3.12
CA GLU A 391 26.11 6.55 1.98
C GLU A 391 26.21 5.39 0.97
N ASP A 392 26.43 4.16 1.46
CA ASP A 392 26.47 2.95 0.63
C ASP A 392 25.12 2.74 -0.11
N LEU A 393 24.00 2.97 0.58
CA LEU A 393 22.66 2.82 0.01
C LEU A 393 22.35 3.91 -1.03
N VAL A 394 22.70 5.17 -0.74
CA VAL A 394 22.49 6.30 -1.64
C VAL A 394 23.41 6.19 -2.88
N GLY A 395 24.65 5.76 -2.69
CA GLY A 395 25.63 5.57 -3.76
C GLY A 395 25.25 4.47 -4.78
N THR A 396 24.34 3.58 -4.42
CA THR A 396 23.82 2.49 -5.30
C THR A 396 22.54 2.86 -6.04
N PHE A 397 22.15 4.13 -6.07
CA PHE A 397 20.92 4.58 -6.74
C PHE A 397 20.88 4.22 -8.22
N PHE A 398 19.73 3.75 -8.67
CA PHE A 398 19.34 3.62 -10.07
C PHE A 398 17.85 3.91 -10.26
N CYS A 399 17.46 4.40 -11.44
CA CYS A 399 16.04 4.58 -11.77
C CYS A 399 15.44 3.23 -12.21
N GLU A 400 14.51 2.68 -11.43
CA GLU A 400 13.89 1.38 -11.69
C GLU A 400 13.16 1.33 -13.05
N TRP A 401 12.54 2.43 -13.49
CA TRP A 401 11.90 2.51 -14.81
C TRP A 401 12.93 2.37 -15.95
N THR A 402 14.04 3.08 -15.83
CA THR A 402 15.14 3.01 -16.80
C THR A 402 15.69 1.59 -16.93
N GLU A 403 15.85 0.89 -15.82
CA GLU A 403 16.33 -0.48 -15.82
C GLU A 403 15.33 -1.49 -16.41
N VAL A 404 14.02 -1.23 -16.28
CA VAL A 404 13.00 -2.02 -17.00
C VAL A 404 13.06 -1.75 -18.50
N ILE A 405 13.15 -0.48 -18.91
CA ILE A 405 13.21 -0.08 -20.32
C ILE A 405 14.38 -0.73 -21.04
N LYS A 406 15.55 -0.80 -20.40
CA LYS A 406 16.78 -1.40 -20.94
C LYS A 406 16.75 -2.93 -21.03
N ASN A 407 15.92 -3.60 -20.23
CA ASN A 407 15.94 -5.06 -20.11
C ASN A 407 14.70 -5.70 -20.75
N PRO A 408 14.83 -6.42 -21.89
CA PRO A 408 13.71 -7.05 -22.59
C PRO A 408 12.93 -8.06 -21.74
N GLU A 409 13.60 -8.81 -20.86
CA GLU A 409 12.92 -9.79 -19.99
C GLU A 409 12.06 -9.11 -18.92
N ARG A 410 12.54 -8.00 -18.33
CA ARG A 410 11.74 -7.20 -17.40
C ARG A 410 10.54 -6.54 -18.10
N ARG A 411 10.70 -6.08 -19.36
CA ARG A 411 9.58 -5.51 -20.15
C ARG A 411 8.45 -6.51 -20.34
N LYS A 412 8.75 -7.81 -20.56
CA LYS A 412 7.73 -8.86 -20.71
C LYS A 412 6.82 -9.01 -19.49
N LEU A 413 7.27 -8.62 -18.30
CA LEU A 413 6.46 -8.69 -17.08
C LEU A 413 5.25 -7.74 -17.11
N PHE A 414 5.26 -6.75 -18.00
CA PHE A 414 4.19 -5.75 -18.16
C PHE A 414 3.20 -6.10 -19.29
N SER A 415 3.33 -7.25 -19.95
CA SER A 415 2.30 -7.76 -20.87
C SER A 415 1.03 -8.10 -20.09
N GLN A 416 -0.14 -7.90 -20.72
CA GLN A 416 -1.41 -8.28 -20.10
C GLN A 416 -1.52 -9.81 -19.98
N PHE A 417 -1.16 -10.53 -21.05
CA PHE A 417 -1.20 -11.99 -21.09
C PHE A 417 0.15 -12.57 -21.52
N ALA A 418 0.42 -13.81 -21.09
CA ALA A 418 1.63 -14.52 -21.44
C ALA A 418 1.50 -15.32 -22.76
N ASN A 419 0.30 -15.72 -23.13
CA ASN A 419 0.05 -16.61 -24.26
C ASN A 419 -0.42 -15.91 -25.54
N THR A 420 -0.64 -14.60 -25.52
CA THR A 420 -1.05 -13.82 -26.68
C THR A 420 -0.65 -12.35 -26.54
N SER A 421 -0.45 -11.67 -27.67
CA SER A 421 -0.30 -10.21 -27.73
C SER A 421 -1.62 -9.46 -27.80
N GLU A 422 -2.75 -10.16 -27.97
CA GLU A 422 -4.06 -9.55 -27.93
C GLU A 422 -4.42 -9.09 -26.55
N ASN A 423 -4.86 -7.84 -26.43
CA ASN A 423 -5.30 -7.27 -25.16
C ASN A 423 -6.82 -7.30 -25.03
N ILE A 424 -7.32 -7.48 -23.82
CA ILE A 424 -8.73 -7.28 -23.48
C ILE A 424 -8.90 -5.84 -22.99
N PRO A 425 -9.97 -5.13 -23.40
CA PRO A 425 -10.27 -3.80 -22.90
C PRO A 425 -10.42 -3.76 -21.38
N ASN A 426 -10.26 -2.56 -20.80
CA ASN A 426 -10.45 -2.38 -19.38
C ASN A 426 -11.87 -2.84 -18.96
N PRO A 427 -12.01 -3.67 -17.92
CA PRO A 427 -13.31 -4.18 -17.48
C PRO A 427 -14.17 -3.13 -16.76
N VAL A 428 -13.70 -1.89 -16.62
CA VAL A 428 -14.47 -0.78 -16.04
C VAL A 428 -14.69 0.30 -17.10
N GLU A 429 -15.96 0.67 -17.34
CA GLU A 429 -16.31 1.71 -18.28
C GLU A 429 -15.70 3.06 -17.86
N VAL A 430 -15.25 3.82 -18.85
CA VAL A 430 -14.66 5.15 -18.64
C VAL A 430 -15.69 6.22 -18.93
N VAL A 431 -15.78 7.22 -18.05
CA VAL A 431 -16.65 8.39 -18.19
C VAL A 431 -15.81 9.67 -18.26
N THR A 432 -16.31 10.67 -18.97
CA THR A 432 -15.68 11.99 -19.00
C THR A 432 -16.28 12.88 -17.92
N GLU A 433 -15.44 13.42 -17.07
CA GLU A 433 -15.84 14.36 -16.02
C GLU A 433 -14.80 15.48 -15.91
N ARG A 434 -15.28 16.73 -15.88
CA ARG A 434 -14.40 17.92 -15.83
C ARG A 434 -13.32 17.94 -16.93
N GLY A 435 -13.69 17.47 -18.12
CA GLY A 435 -12.79 17.41 -19.29
C GLY A 435 -11.71 16.30 -19.23
N GLN A 436 -11.77 15.40 -18.28
CA GLN A 436 -10.83 14.29 -18.12
C GLN A 436 -11.53 12.94 -18.08
N GLN A 437 -10.85 11.89 -18.55
CA GLN A 437 -11.36 10.52 -18.49
C GLN A 437 -11.10 9.93 -17.11
N ARG A 438 -12.11 9.32 -16.51
CA ARG A 438 -11.98 8.53 -15.28
C ARG A 438 -12.83 7.26 -15.34
N PRO A 439 -12.50 6.22 -14.58
CA PRO A 439 -13.38 5.06 -14.46
C PRO A 439 -14.71 5.45 -13.84
N SER A 440 -15.77 4.75 -14.24
CA SER A 440 -17.06 4.79 -13.56
C SER A 440 -16.91 4.30 -12.11
N TYR A 441 -17.96 4.45 -11.30
CA TYR A 441 -17.90 4.00 -9.90
C TYR A 441 -17.80 2.47 -9.82
N TRP A 442 -17.15 1.99 -8.78
CA TRP A 442 -16.95 0.58 -8.52
C TRP A 442 -18.18 -0.02 -7.81
N PRO A 443 -18.60 -1.26 -8.15
CA PRO A 443 -19.71 -1.91 -7.47
C PRO A 443 -19.45 -2.06 -5.97
N LYS A 444 -20.47 -1.76 -5.15
CA LYS A 444 -20.37 -1.91 -3.69
C LYS A 444 -20.34 -3.38 -3.28
N GLU A 445 -21.10 -4.21 -3.99
CA GLU A 445 -21.28 -5.62 -3.65
C GLU A 445 -20.26 -6.53 -4.32
N SER A 446 -19.91 -7.62 -3.63
CA SER A 446 -19.15 -8.73 -4.19
C SER A 446 -20.04 -9.56 -5.12
N VAL A 447 -19.43 -10.30 -6.05
CA VAL A 447 -20.11 -11.31 -6.83
C VAL A 447 -20.48 -12.47 -5.89
N LYS A 448 -21.76 -12.83 -5.84
CA LYS A 448 -22.30 -13.88 -4.95
C LYS A 448 -22.33 -15.26 -5.59
N GLU A 449 -21.98 -15.39 -6.86
CA GLU A 449 -21.91 -16.66 -7.54
C GLU A 449 -20.75 -17.50 -7.00
N ASP A 450 -21.04 -18.75 -6.65
CA ASP A 450 -20.01 -19.72 -6.25
C ASP A 450 -19.44 -20.45 -7.47
N PHE A 451 -18.40 -19.89 -8.06
CA PHE A 451 -17.72 -20.50 -9.21
C PHE A 451 -16.99 -21.81 -8.87
N ARG A 452 -16.66 -22.06 -7.60
CA ARG A 452 -16.05 -23.30 -7.14
C ARG A 452 -17.00 -24.49 -7.27
N GLY A 453 -18.27 -24.28 -6.96
CA GLY A 453 -19.32 -25.33 -7.00
C GLY A 453 -19.89 -25.59 -8.41
N HIS A 454 -19.49 -24.81 -9.41
CA HIS A 454 -20.04 -24.94 -10.76
C HIS A 454 -19.62 -26.26 -11.42
N LYS A 455 -20.61 -26.98 -11.98
CA LYS A 455 -20.39 -28.23 -12.74
C LYS A 455 -20.19 -27.90 -14.21
N TRP A 456 -18.93 -27.82 -14.62
CA TRP A 456 -18.56 -27.60 -16.02
C TRP A 456 -18.91 -28.76 -16.90
N SER A 457 -19.44 -28.51 -18.11
CA SER A 457 -19.77 -29.54 -19.11
C SER A 457 -18.58 -29.76 -20.07
N ASN A 458 -18.53 -30.98 -20.63
CA ASN A 458 -17.62 -31.35 -21.74
C ASN A 458 -16.16 -30.88 -21.57
N LEU A 459 -15.59 -31.04 -20.38
CA LEU A 459 -14.21 -30.68 -20.08
C LEU A 459 -13.21 -31.42 -20.98
N SER A 460 -12.36 -30.70 -21.67
CA SER A 460 -11.27 -31.22 -22.51
C SER A 460 -9.93 -30.57 -22.19
N TRP A 461 -8.84 -31.28 -22.41
CA TRP A 461 -7.48 -30.77 -22.23
C TRP A 461 -7.12 -29.80 -23.35
N GLN A 462 -6.81 -28.55 -23.00
CA GLN A 462 -6.47 -27.47 -23.92
C GLN A 462 -5.05 -26.98 -23.66
N PRO A 463 -4.17 -26.88 -24.68
CA PRO A 463 -2.87 -26.23 -24.53
C PRO A 463 -3.08 -24.74 -24.36
N ILE A 464 -2.68 -24.17 -23.22
CA ILE A 464 -2.97 -22.78 -22.87
C ILE A 464 -1.73 -21.88 -22.90
N VAL A 465 -0.63 -22.36 -22.39
CA VAL A 465 0.60 -21.55 -22.26
C VAL A 465 1.83 -22.44 -22.32
N LYS A 466 2.94 -21.94 -22.89
CA LYS A 466 4.21 -22.68 -22.91
C LYS A 466 4.85 -22.71 -21.51
N ALA A 467 5.38 -23.87 -21.14
CA ALA A 467 5.99 -24.10 -19.83
C ALA A 467 7.29 -23.28 -19.63
N ASP A 468 8.03 -22.98 -20.70
CA ASP A 468 9.28 -22.21 -20.71
C ASP A 468 9.06 -20.72 -20.36
N LEU A 469 7.82 -20.22 -20.45
CA LEU A 469 7.47 -18.87 -19.99
C LEU A 469 7.47 -18.72 -18.47
N PHE A 470 7.44 -19.84 -17.73
CA PHE A 470 7.50 -19.82 -16.27
C PHE A 470 8.94 -20.04 -15.79
N ARG A 471 9.33 -19.25 -14.81
CA ARG A 471 10.61 -19.43 -14.10
C ARG A 471 10.43 -20.37 -12.90
N ASP A 472 11.51 -21.08 -12.55
CA ASP A 472 11.57 -21.90 -11.33
C ASP A 472 12.01 -21.02 -10.14
N LEU A 473 11.07 -20.22 -9.66
CA LEU A 473 11.31 -19.33 -8.52
C LEU A 473 10.97 -20.06 -7.22
N ALA A 474 11.83 -19.94 -6.23
CA ALA A 474 11.59 -20.45 -4.87
C ALA A 474 10.29 -19.88 -4.25
N THR A 475 9.82 -18.73 -4.75
CA THR A 475 8.59 -18.05 -4.29
C THR A 475 7.35 -18.42 -5.12
N GLY A 476 7.51 -19.26 -6.15
CA GLY A 476 6.52 -19.51 -7.20
C GLY A 476 6.46 -18.40 -8.26
N ASP A 477 6.00 -18.76 -9.47
CA ASP A 477 5.76 -17.84 -10.59
C ASP A 477 4.30 -17.91 -11.03
N SER A 478 3.79 -16.85 -11.67
CA SER A 478 2.41 -16.76 -12.11
C SER A 478 2.27 -15.94 -13.39
N LYS A 479 1.31 -16.31 -14.23
CA LYS A 479 0.99 -15.65 -15.49
C LYS A 479 -0.52 -15.50 -15.67
N ALA A 480 -0.95 -14.36 -16.19
CA ALA A 480 -2.29 -14.24 -16.76
C ALA A 480 -2.29 -14.82 -18.18
N VAL A 481 -3.33 -15.54 -18.54
CA VAL A 481 -3.52 -16.12 -19.87
C VAL A 481 -4.94 -15.86 -20.35
N LYS A 482 -5.12 -15.76 -21.67
CA LYS A 482 -6.41 -15.50 -22.33
C LYS A 482 -6.93 -16.77 -22.98
N ARG A 483 -8.23 -17.04 -22.81
CA ARG A 483 -8.97 -18.05 -23.55
C ARG A 483 -10.35 -17.49 -23.93
N GLY A 484 -10.63 -17.30 -25.23
CA GLY A 484 -11.81 -16.54 -25.63
C GLY A 484 -11.81 -15.12 -25.05
N ASN A 485 -12.88 -14.73 -24.39
CA ASN A 485 -13.00 -13.48 -23.64
C ASN A 485 -12.68 -13.66 -22.14
N THR A 486 -12.34 -14.88 -21.74
CA THR A 486 -12.01 -15.20 -20.33
C THR A 486 -10.54 -15.04 -20.05
N GLN A 487 -10.24 -14.49 -18.87
CA GLN A 487 -8.91 -14.38 -18.30
C GLN A 487 -8.72 -15.44 -17.23
N LEU A 488 -7.63 -16.20 -17.32
CA LEU A 488 -7.23 -17.20 -16.34
C LEU A 488 -5.89 -16.84 -15.72
N ALA A 489 -5.65 -17.34 -14.51
CA ALA A 489 -4.36 -17.23 -13.82
C ALA A 489 -3.72 -18.61 -13.71
N VAL A 490 -2.52 -18.77 -14.24
CA VAL A 490 -1.72 -19.99 -14.14
C VAL A 490 -0.54 -19.75 -13.21
N PHE A 491 -0.33 -20.66 -12.26
CA PHE A 491 0.72 -20.58 -11.25
C PHE A 491 1.67 -21.80 -11.41
N LYS A 492 2.97 -21.58 -11.29
CA LYS A 492 3.99 -22.63 -11.18
C LYS A 492 4.60 -22.59 -9.78
N ILE A 493 4.45 -23.69 -9.03
CA ILE A 493 4.92 -23.79 -7.64
C ILE A 493 5.58 -25.15 -7.46
N ARG A 494 6.88 -25.18 -7.12
CA ARG A 494 7.65 -26.42 -6.92
C ARG A 494 7.50 -27.42 -8.09
N GLY A 495 7.53 -26.87 -9.32
CA GLY A 495 7.42 -27.67 -10.55
C GLY A 495 5.99 -28.06 -10.94
N GLN A 496 5.00 -27.86 -10.08
CA GLN A 496 3.59 -28.15 -10.37
C GLN A 496 2.84 -26.90 -10.83
N TYR A 497 1.81 -27.12 -11.66
CA TYR A 497 0.97 -26.05 -12.19
C TYR A 497 -0.42 -26.04 -11.55
N TYR A 498 -0.99 -24.86 -11.42
CA TYR A 498 -2.33 -24.63 -10.91
C TYR A 498 -3.02 -23.59 -11.77
N CYS A 499 -4.31 -23.73 -12.04
CA CYS A 499 -5.06 -22.75 -12.82
C CYS A 499 -6.34 -22.32 -12.10
N THR A 500 -6.58 -21.01 -12.10
CA THR A 500 -7.80 -20.41 -11.55
C THR A 500 -8.37 -19.39 -12.53
N GLN A 501 -9.60 -18.93 -12.31
CA GLN A 501 -10.04 -17.68 -12.93
C GLN A 501 -9.12 -16.53 -12.52
N GLN A 502 -8.99 -15.48 -13.37
CA GLN A 502 -8.20 -14.28 -13.08
C GLN A 502 -8.96 -13.27 -12.20
N MET A 503 -10.29 -13.28 -12.27
CA MET A 503 -11.15 -12.35 -11.56
C MET A 503 -11.28 -12.72 -10.09
N CYS A 504 -10.94 -11.77 -9.21
CA CYS A 504 -11.31 -11.81 -7.79
C CYS A 504 -12.78 -11.35 -7.64
N PRO A 505 -13.71 -12.22 -7.18
CA PRO A 505 -15.14 -11.89 -7.13
C PRO A 505 -15.49 -10.82 -6.08
N HIS A 506 -14.59 -10.54 -5.14
CA HIS A 506 -14.82 -9.53 -4.11
C HIS A 506 -15.11 -8.13 -4.72
N LYS A 507 -14.39 -7.73 -5.78
CA LYS A 507 -14.59 -6.44 -6.46
C LYS A 507 -14.49 -6.53 -7.99
N ARG A 508 -14.76 -7.67 -8.60
CA ARG A 508 -14.64 -7.93 -10.05
C ARG A 508 -13.28 -7.53 -10.63
N ALA A 509 -12.20 -7.79 -9.87
CA ALA A 509 -10.86 -7.38 -10.26
C ALA A 509 -10.10 -8.53 -10.92
N PHE A 510 -9.62 -8.36 -12.14
CA PHE A 510 -8.87 -9.35 -12.92
C PHE A 510 -7.37 -9.28 -12.58
N VAL A 511 -6.98 -9.80 -11.41
CA VAL A 511 -5.66 -9.54 -10.81
C VAL A 511 -5.05 -10.73 -10.06
N LEU A 512 -5.66 -11.91 -10.05
CA LEU A 512 -5.19 -13.01 -9.20
C LEU A 512 -3.79 -13.50 -9.57
N SER A 513 -3.41 -13.49 -10.87
CA SER A 513 -2.04 -13.80 -11.29
C SER A 513 -0.98 -12.84 -10.72
N ASP A 514 -1.40 -11.65 -10.31
CA ASP A 514 -0.52 -10.64 -9.74
C ASP A 514 -0.45 -10.71 -8.20
N GLY A 515 -1.11 -11.71 -7.61
CA GLY A 515 -1.14 -11.96 -6.18
C GLY A 515 0.14 -12.58 -5.63
N LEU A 516 0.32 -12.48 -4.30
CA LEU A 516 1.38 -13.20 -3.60
C LEU A 516 0.96 -14.66 -3.38
N ILE A 517 1.81 -15.58 -3.80
CA ILE A 517 1.68 -16.99 -3.48
C ILE A 517 2.14 -17.20 -2.04
N GLY A 518 1.46 -18.04 -1.28
CA GLY A 518 1.82 -18.34 0.10
C GLY A 518 1.41 -19.74 0.52
N GLU A 519 1.84 -20.10 1.72
CA GLU A 519 1.63 -21.42 2.31
C GLU A 519 1.27 -21.28 3.79
N ASP A 520 0.41 -22.16 4.26
CA ASP A 520 0.09 -22.26 5.70
C ASP A 520 1.07 -23.19 6.41
N THR A 521 1.61 -22.75 7.54
CA THR A 521 2.64 -23.48 8.29
C THR A 521 2.17 -24.78 8.95
N LYS A 522 0.85 -24.98 9.10
CA LYS A 522 0.29 -26.15 9.79
C LYS A 522 -0.27 -27.17 8.83
N SER A 523 -0.96 -26.71 7.80
CA SER A 523 -1.68 -27.56 6.86
C SER A 523 -0.97 -27.70 5.51
N ASN A 524 0.10 -26.94 5.27
CA ASN A 524 0.81 -26.81 3.99
C ASN A 524 -0.10 -26.46 2.81
N LYS A 525 -1.27 -25.87 3.09
CA LYS A 525 -2.19 -25.41 2.07
C LYS A 525 -1.59 -24.26 1.29
N LEU A 526 -1.58 -24.39 -0.03
CA LEU A 526 -1.13 -23.38 -0.96
C LEU A 526 -2.25 -22.40 -1.29
N TRP A 527 -1.94 -21.12 -1.31
CA TRP A 527 -2.91 -20.09 -1.66
C TRP A 527 -2.29 -18.93 -2.44
N VAL A 528 -3.16 -18.19 -3.14
CA VAL A 528 -2.83 -16.87 -3.71
C VAL A 528 -3.58 -15.78 -2.96
N SER A 529 -2.86 -14.73 -2.56
CA SER A 529 -3.42 -13.55 -1.91
C SER A 529 -3.74 -12.47 -2.95
N CYS A 530 -5.02 -12.14 -3.10
CA CYS A 530 -5.44 -11.07 -4.01
C CYS A 530 -4.73 -9.75 -3.70
N PRO A 531 -4.13 -9.07 -4.69
CA PRO A 531 -3.37 -7.84 -4.45
C PRO A 531 -4.21 -6.69 -3.89
N TYR A 532 -5.51 -6.63 -4.15
CA TYR A 532 -6.37 -5.54 -3.70
C TYR A 532 -6.68 -5.57 -2.20
N HIS A 533 -7.24 -6.70 -1.71
CA HIS A 533 -7.77 -6.75 -0.34
C HIS A 533 -7.30 -7.99 0.44
N LYS A 534 -6.24 -8.66 -0.04
CA LYS A 534 -5.63 -9.83 0.61
C LYS A 534 -6.64 -10.95 0.90
N ARG A 535 -7.57 -11.20 -0.05
CA ARG A 535 -8.38 -12.41 -0.05
C ARG A 535 -7.48 -13.58 -0.46
N ASN A 536 -7.38 -14.61 0.40
CA ASN A 536 -6.52 -15.78 0.17
C ASN A 536 -7.35 -16.91 -0.41
N TYR A 537 -7.06 -17.30 -1.66
CA TYR A 537 -7.75 -18.38 -2.37
C TYR A 537 -6.87 -19.61 -2.42
N GLU A 538 -7.39 -20.76 -1.94
CA GLU A 538 -6.67 -22.02 -1.97
C GLU A 538 -6.45 -22.50 -3.43
N LEU A 539 -5.22 -22.94 -3.74
CA LEU A 539 -4.84 -23.34 -5.10
C LEU A 539 -4.97 -24.84 -5.33
N ALA A 540 -4.94 -25.65 -4.26
CA ALA A 540 -4.83 -27.10 -4.35
C ALA A 540 -5.70 -27.81 -3.31
N GLY A 541 -5.90 -29.12 -3.51
CA GLY A 541 -6.63 -30.00 -2.59
C GLY A 541 -8.16 -29.86 -2.67
N PRO A 542 -8.88 -30.47 -1.73
CA PRO A 542 -10.35 -30.52 -1.74
C PRO A 542 -11.00 -29.13 -1.58
N ASP A 543 -10.26 -28.19 -1.02
CA ASP A 543 -10.72 -26.81 -0.82
C ASP A 543 -10.22 -25.85 -1.91
N ALA A 544 -9.68 -26.34 -3.03
CA ALA A 544 -9.24 -25.50 -4.14
C ALA A 544 -10.35 -24.52 -4.57
N GLY A 545 -10.00 -23.24 -4.71
CA GLY A 545 -10.92 -22.15 -5.01
C GLY A 545 -11.62 -21.50 -3.81
N LYS A 546 -11.55 -22.10 -2.61
CA LYS A 546 -12.14 -21.53 -1.40
C LYS A 546 -11.36 -20.31 -0.92
N CYS A 547 -12.08 -19.28 -0.49
CA CYS A 547 -11.47 -18.13 0.15
C CYS A 547 -11.31 -18.38 1.66
N GLY A 548 -10.08 -18.44 2.14
CA GLY A 548 -9.78 -18.76 3.55
C GLY A 548 -10.19 -17.69 4.56
N ASN A 549 -10.47 -16.46 4.12
CA ASN A 549 -10.83 -15.33 4.99
C ASN A 549 -12.17 -14.65 4.62
N ASP A 550 -12.94 -15.25 3.71
CA ASP A 550 -14.27 -14.76 3.32
C ASP A 550 -15.08 -15.87 2.61
N ASP A 551 -15.94 -16.58 3.32
CA ASP A 551 -16.69 -17.72 2.80
C ASP A 551 -17.71 -17.35 1.70
N GLN A 552 -17.97 -16.08 1.47
CA GLN A 552 -18.96 -15.61 0.49
C GLN A 552 -18.40 -15.43 -0.92
N VAL A 553 -17.08 -15.52 -1.08
CA VAL A 553 -16.40 -15.26 -2.37
C VAL A 553 -15.43 -16.39 -2.70
N ASN A 554 -15.85 -17.33 -3.54
CA ASN A 554 -15.02 -18.44 -4.02
C ASN A 554 -14.68 -18.27 -5.51
N ILE A 555 -13.66 -18.99 -5.99
CA ILE A 555 -13.20 -18.89 -7.38
C ILE A 555 -13.23 -20.26 -8.06
N ALA A 556 -13.37 -20.27 -9.38
CA ALA A 556 -13.17 -21.45 -10.20
C ALA A 556 -11.70 -21.85 -10.23
N THR A 557 -11.47 -23.17 -10.17
CA THR A 557 -10.15 -23.79 -10.39
C THR A 557 -10.29 -24.87 -11.45
N PHE A 558 -9.21 -25.09 -12.21
CA PHE A 558 -9.20 -26.03 -13.32
C PHE A 558 -7.99 -26.95 -13.21
N PRO A 559 -8.15 -28.27 -13.46
CA PRO A 559 -7.03 -29.21 -13.48
C PRO A 559 -5.98 -28.81 -14.53
N THR A 560 -4.73 -29.03 -14.20
CA THR A 560 -3.58 -28.68 -15.05
C THR A 560 -2.66 -29.87 -15.23
N GLU A 561 -1.98 -29.92 -16.36
CA GLU A 561 -0.99 -30.94 -16.72
C GLU A 561 0.08 -30.34 -17.62
N ALA A 562 1.35 -30.49 -17.27
CA ALA A 562 2.45 -30.18 -18.17
C ALA A 562 2.79 -31.41 -18.99
N ARG A 563 2.99 -31.27 -20.31
CA ARG A 563 3.32 -32.38 -21.22
C ARG A 563 4.69 -32.22 -21.86
N ASP A 564 5.20 -33.30 -22.40
CA ASP A 564 6.55 -33.34 -23.02
C ASP A 564 6.69 -32.47 -24.27
N ASP A 565 5.57 -32.03 -24.85
CA ASP A 565 5.53 -31.07 -25.97
C ASP A 565 5.82 -29.61 -25.54
N GLY A 566 6.10 -29.41 -24.24
CA GLY A 566 6.46 -28.11 -23.67
C GLY A 566 5.26 -27.20 -23.37
N TRP A 567 4.03 -27.72 -23.43
CA TRP A 567 2.81 -26.96 -23.11
C TRP A 567 2.25 -27.33 -21.74
N VAL A 568 1.70 -26.32 -21.08
CA VAL A 568 0.80 -26.48 -19.92
C VAL A 568 -0.62 -26.59 -20.45
N TYR A 569 -1.23 -27.74 -20.24
CA TYR A 569 -2.62 -28.02 -20.55
C TYR A 569 -3.50 -27.71 -19.35
N VAL A 570 -4.65 -27.15 -19.63
CA VAL A 570 -5.70 -26.92 -18.64
C VAL A 570 -6.96 -27.62 -19.10
N LYS A 571 -7.64 -28.31 -18.19
CA LYS A 571 -8.89 -29.01 -18.49
C LYS A 571 -10.04 -28.03 -18.40
N LEU A 572 -10.52 -27.56 -19.57
CA LEU A 572 -11.51 -26.47 -19.69
C LEU A 572 -12.78 -26.93 -20.41
N PRO A 573 -13.92 -26.26 -20.16
CA PRO A 573 -15.13 -26.40 -20.97
C PRO A 573 -14.96 -25.74 -22.34
N SER A 574 -16.02 -25.71 -23.14
CA SER A 574 -16.04 -24.94 -24.39
C SER A 574 -15.80 -23.44 -24.10
N ILE A 575 -15.33 -22.70 -25.11
CA ILE A 575 -15.10 -21.24 -24.98
C ILE A 575 -16.41 -20.53 -24.66
N GLU A 576 -17.52 -20.96 -25.27
CA GLU A 576 -18.83 -20.37 -25.09
C GLU A 576 -19.32 -20.52 -23.64
N GLU A 577 -19.16 -21.71 -23.04
CA GLU A 577 -19.51 -21.94 -21.64
C GLU A 577 -18.61 -21.15 -20.70
N LEU A 578 -17.30 -21.16 -20.96
CA LEU A 578 -16.32 -20.44 -20.16
C LEU A 578 -16.60 -18.92 -20.18
N ASP A 579 -16.80 -18.34 -21.37
CA ASP A 579 -17.07 -16.91 -21.55
C ASP A 579 -18.44 -16.51 -20.98
N SER A 580 -19.45 -17.40 -21.03
CA SER A 580 -20.77 -17.14 -20.47
C SER A 580 -20.75 -16.95 -18.94
N LEU A 581 -19.79 -17.57 -18.25
CA LEU A 581 -19.67 -17.55 -16.79
C LEU A 581 -18.54 -16.64 -16.30
N LEU A 582 -17.36 -16.71 -16.92
CA LEU A 582 -16.16 -16.03 -16.47
C LEU A 582 -15.65 -14.96 -17.46
N GLY A 583 -16.33 -14.76 -18.58
CA GLY A 583 -15.94 -13.81 -19.61
C GLY A 583 -15.83 -12.38 -19.08
N THR A 584 -14.81 -11.65 -19.52
CA THR A 584 -14.52 -10.30 -19.05
C THR A 584 -15.67 -9.33 -19.33
N GLU A 585 -16.33 -9.44 -20.49
CA GLU A 585 -17.49 -8.59 -20.84
C GLU A 585 -18.71 -8.82 -19.92
N ARG A 586 -18.94 -10.04 -19.45
CA ARG A 586 -20.01 -10.33 -18.47
C ARG A 586 -19.80 -9.56 -17.17
N TRP A 587 -18.56 -9.45 -16.72
CA TRP A 587 -18.21 -8.85 -15.44
C TRP A 587 -17.73 -7.41 -15.56
N LYS A 588 -17.87 -6.82 -16.73
CA LYS A 588 -17.58 -5.42 -16.97
C LYS A 588 -18.46 -4.53 -16.08
N VAL A 589 -17.83 -3.54 -15.47
CA VAL A 589 -18.54 -2.56 -14.64
C VAL A 589 -19.02 -1.44 -15.53
N ASN A 590 -20.32 -1.36 -15.75
CA ASN A 590 -20.96 -0.32 -16.54
C ASN A 590 -21.38 0.86 -15.65
N LYS A 591 -21.39 2.07 -16.19
CA LYS A 591 -21.79 3.29 -15.46
C LYS A 591 -23.22 3.23 -14.92
N GLU A 592 -24.09 2.47 -15.58
CA GLU A 592 -25.51 2.33 -15.24
C GLU A 592 -25.73 1.40 -14.03
N GLU A 593 -24.79 0.49 -13.74
CA GLU A 593 -24.86 -0.42 -12.59
C GLU A 593 -24.59 0.26 -11.25
N VAL A 594 -24.01 1.44 -11.27
CA VAL A 594 -23.57 2.13 -10.05
C VAL A 594 -24.13 3.54 -10.02
N GLU A 595 -25.13 3.74 -9.19
CA GLU A 595 -25.62 5.10 -8.91
C GLU A 595 -24.46 5.99 -8.43
N ASP A 596 -24.34 7.15 -9.07
CA ASP A 596 -23.42 8.20 -8.60
C ASP A 596 -23.82 8.59 -7.16
N PRO A 597 -22.98 8.34 -6.16
CA PRO A 597 -23.33 8.65 -4.76
C PRO A 597 -23.62 10.14 -4.54
N PHE A 598 -23.19 11.01 -5.46
CA PHE A 598 -23.52 12.43 -5.42
C PHE A 598 -24.90 12.76 -5.99
N VAL A 599 -25.47 11.92 -6.87
CA VAL A 599 -26.85 12.11 -7.39
C VAL A 599 -27.86 11.89 -6.27
N GLU A 600 -27.67 10.91 -5.40
CA GLU A 600 -28.54 10.69 -4.25
C GLU A 600 -28.43 11.83 -3.23
N LEU A 601 -27.23 12.35 -3.02
CA LEU A 601 -26.97 13.51 -2.17
C LEU A 601 -27.64 14.78 -2.75
N ASP A 602 -27.53 14.99 -4.04
CA ASP A 602 -28.13 16.12 -4.76
C ASP A 602 -29.67 16.04 -4.74
N LYS A 603 -30.24 14.84 -4.91
CA LYS A 603 -31.69 14.60 -4.75
C LYS A 603 -32.13 14.89 -3.31
N LYS A 604 -31.38 14.47 -2.29
CA LYS A 604 -31.64 14.78 -0.88
C LYS A 604 -31.53 16.28 -0.60
N LEU A 605 -30.53 16.97 -1.12
CA LEU A 605 -30.37 18.41 -0.97
C LEU A 605 -31.51 19.21 -1.64
N LYS A 606 -31.89 18.81 -2.85
CA LYS A 606 -33.04 19.41 -3.55
C LYS A 606 -34.34 19.16 -2.79
N SER A 607 -34.54 17.98 -2.21
CA SER A 607 -35.72 17.66 -1.38
C SER A 607 -35.76 18.46 -0.08
N LEU A 608 -34.63 18.74 0.55
CA LEU A 608 -34.50 19.56 1.74
C LEU A 608 -34.76 21.05 1.42
N SER A 609 -34.26 21.55 0.30
CA SER A 609 -34.48 22.92 -0.16
C SER A 609 -35.95 23.19 -0.54
N LEU A 610 -36.66 22.17 -1.07
CA LEU A 610 -38.11 22.28 -1.40
C LEU A 610 -39.01 22.22 -0.16
N LYS A 611 -38.62 21.50 0.89
CA LYS A 611 -39.33 21.47 2.16
C LYS A 611 -39.20 22.79 2.95
N GLY A 612 -38.08 23.50 2.80
CA GLY A 612 -37.87 24.82 3.42
C GLY A 612 -38.62 25.99 2.77
N ARG A 613 -39.12 25.83 1.53
CA ARG A 613 -39.79 26.91 0.78
C ARG A 613 -41.31 26.96 0.94
N LYS A 614 -41.94 26.01 1.62
CA LYS A 614 -43.40 25.97 1.82
C LYS A 614 -43.86 26.57 3.16
N GLY A 615 -43.21 27.54 3.71
CA GLY A 615 -43.70 28.07 5.00
C GLY A 615 -43.07 29.32 5.59
N GLN A 616 -42.36 30.18 4.85
CA GLN A 616 -42.01 31.50 5.40
C GLN A 616 -41.70 32.52 4.29
N GLN A 617 -42.43 33.62 4.30
CA GLN A 617 -42.08 34.86 3.60
C GLN A 617 -40.72 35.36 4.16
N ALA A 618 -39.85 35.76 3.24
CA ALA A 618 -38.52 36.22 3.57
C ALA A 618 -38.54 37.50 4.42
N SER A 619 -38.13 37.40 5.67
CA SER A 619 -37.62 38.53 6.44
C SER A 619 -36.44 38.02 7.28
N HIS A 620 -35.25 38.53 6.96
CA HIS A 620 -33.99 38.45 7.74
C HIS A 620 -33.52 37.06 8.18
N LEU A 621 -32.71 36.40 7.33
CA LEU A 621 -31.85 35.32 7.74
C LEU A 621 -30.52 35.91 8.27
N PRO A 622 -30.07 35.54 9.49
CA PRO A 622 -28.75 35.91 9.98
C PRO A 622 -27.64 35.24 9.17
N ASN A 623 -26.60 35.97 8.88
CA ASN A 623 -25.35 35.45 8.27
C ASN A 623 -24.74 34.33 9.15
N GLY A 624 -24.93 33.08 8.80
CA GLY A 624 -24.44 31.94 9.58
C GLY A 624 -25.09 30.60 9.22
N PHE A 625 -26.23 30.62 8.53
CA PHE A 625 -26.98 29.41 8.22
C PHE A 625 -26.27 28.54 7.13
N GLY A 626 -25.51 29.19 6.26
CA GLY A 626 -24.72 28.49 5.22
C GLY A 626 -23.55 27.70 5.77
N GLU A 627 -22.94 28.15 6.86
CA GLU A 627 -21.80 27.46 7.48
C GLU A 627 -22.24 26.24 8.29
N LYS A 628 -23.41 26.28 8.93
CA LYS A 628 -23.94 25.16 9.71
C LYS A 628 -24.37 23.99 8.82
N VAL A 629 -24.96 24.28 7.67
CA VAL A 629 -25.32 23.26 6.67
C VAL A 629 -24.07 22.67 6.01
N LYS A 630 -23.04 23.49 5.73
CA LYS A 630 -21.74 23.01 5.25
C LYS A 630 -21.02 22.13 6.29
N ALA A 631 -21.07 22.49 7.57
CA ALA A 631 -20.45 21.72 8.64
C ALA A 631 -21.16 20.37 8.87
N GLU A 632 -22.48 20.33 8.80
CA GLU A 632 -23.26 19.08 8.89
C GLU A 632 -23.07 18.20 7.63
N MET A 633 -22.91 18.79 6.44
CA MET A 633 -22.59 18.06 5.22
C MET A 633 -21.17 17.45 5.24
N ILE A 634 -20.18 18.16 5.81
CA ILE A 634 -18.84 17.64 6.00
C ILE A 634 -18.83 16.48 7.00
N LEU A 635 -19.66 16.55 8.04
CA LEU A 635 -19.80 15.49 9.05
C LEU A 635 -20.61 14.29 8.54
N ALA A 636 -21.67 14.51 7.78
CA ALA A 636 -22.50 13.44 7.21
C ALA A 636 -21.80 12.70 6.04
N GLY A 637 -21.00 13.39 5.25
CA GLY A 637 -20.17 12.79 4.20
C GLY A 637 -18.98 11.98 4.75
N GLY A 638 -18.60 12.22 6.00
CA GLY A 638 -17.53 11.48 6.69
C GLY A 638 -17.93 10.11 7.23
N GLU A 639 -19.21 9.89 7.50
CA GLU A 639 -19.69 8.64 8.12
C GLU A 639 -20.06 7.51 7.14
N LYS A 640 -20.27 7.81 5.87
CA LYS A 640 -20.68 6.80 4.86
C LYS A 640 -19.74 6.58 3.68
N GLY A 641 -18.61 7.26 3.66
CA GLY A 641 -17.62 7.19 2.56
C GLY A 641 -16.25 6.68 2.96
N ALA A 642 -16.10 6.07 4.12
CA ALA A 642 -14.81 5.66 4.67
C ALA A 642 -14.32 4.28 4.21
N ASP A 643 -14.49 3.94 2.93
CA ASP A 643 -13.54 3.07 2.22
C ASP A 643 -12.32 3.92 1.80
N ARG A 644 -11.76 4.69 2.74
CA ARG A 644 -10.49 5.38 2.50
C ARG A 644 -9.37 4.39 2.71
N MET A 645 -8.86 3.94 1.59
CA MET A 645 -7.61 3.21 1.53
C MET A 645 -6.48 4.04 2.13
N ASP A 646 -5.78 3.47 3.12
CA ASP A 646 -4.43 3.88 3.44
C ASP A 646 -3.52 3.48 2.27
N TRP A 647 -3.06 4.47 1.53
CA TRP A 647 -1.98 4.34 0.54
C TRP A 647 -0.62 4.24 1.23
#